data_eda1a825a16ac24d8c3bd01af2cde35c
#
_entry.id   eda1a825a16ac24d8c3bd01af2cde35c
#
_cell.length_a   1.000
_cell.length_b   1.000
_cell.length_c   1.000
_cell.angle_alpha   90.00
_cell.angle_beta   90.00
_cell.angle_gamma   90.00
#
_symmetry.space_group_name_H-M   'P 1'
#
loop_
_entity.id
_entity.type
_entity.pdbx_description
1 polymer ?
#
loop_
_entity_poly.entity_id
_entity_poly.type
_entity_poly.pdbx_seq_one_letter_code
_entity_poly.pdbx_strand_id
1 'polypeptide(L)'
;MKKMLFLLALTAGPFLLMAQPGNAPADTSWKKVYRATPAKINDLVHTKLDVRFDYDKAWMYGKEWLTARPHFYPTDSLTLDAKGMDFKEVAMIRGTSKTPLKYDYDGMELRIKLDKTYKGGENYTVYIEYTSKPNEVKVKGSAAISDAKGLYFINPKGEEKDKPTQIWTQGETEATSVWCPTIDKPNQRTTQEMYMTVPAKYVTLSNGLLISQKKNADGTRTDYWKMDLPHAPYLFFMGVGDYKIIKDSYKGKEVSYYVEADQAPYARGVFGLTPEMIKFFSDKLGVDYPWQKYNQIVGRDYVSGAMENTTSTLHQEAAYQNARQLTDGNGWETVIAHELFHQWFGDYVTTESWSNITVNETMADYSQTLWMEYKYGKDAGDDENYQGMTQYFSNPNEAKKDLVRFKYSNKEDVFDLVSYQKGGRVQHMLRNYVGDDAYFRSLNSYLTTNKFKSGEAHQMRLAFEEVTGKDLSWFWNQWYFGSGHPVVKVDYNYDVPGKVMVIIEQTQKTDKVFTLPLAIDLYNGAAKKRYNVWAENKVDTFTFSYTQKPDLVNVDADKVMLWQKTDNKTAENFIHQLKYAPLYLDRKEALDFFGKKAMPELAEGLKDKYAPLRRSTINKLGTSKFKDDVKVIEAIEQIANTEKNRKTKAAAISFLAKKGDAKYKALFEKNISDSSYSVAGAALEGLQNLEPAKAYELAKKYSSDAKGDLGDVVNEIIMSEGTEADFDLVAGRYDKMPLSQEKVGGSATFAAYLEKVQNIANVKKGIDMIISFRNKVPEQFRGFVDPTIKGGLNKLGKAKGKEIEDYIAAGMK
;
A
#
# COMPACT_ATOMS: atom_id res chain seq x y z
N MET A 1 -33.30 -12.79 -15.55
CA MET A 1 -33.23 -11.78 -14.47
C MET A 1 -31.79 -11.32 -14.37
N LYS A 2 -31.54 -10.02 -14.40
CA LYS A 2 -30.23 -9.39 -14.62
C LYS A 2 -29.30 -9.66 -13.43
N LYS A 3 -28.23 -10.44 -13.66
CA LYS A 3 -27.05 -10.49 -12.76
C LYS A 3 -26.04 -9.50 -13.32
N MET A 4 -25.85 -8.41 -12.64
CA MET A 4 -24.73 -7.50 -12.85
C MET A 4 -23.49 -8.11 -12.13
N LEU A 5 -22.62 -8.74 -12.89
CA LEU A 5 -21.27 -9.11 -12.43
C LEU A 5 -20.36 -7.91 -12.65
N PHE A 6 -19.92 -7.30 -11.57
CA PHE A 6 -18.74 -6.43 -11.57
C PHE A 6 -17.51 -7.31 -11.27
N LEU A 7 -16.75 -7.65 -12.31
CA LEU A 7 -15.38 -8.15 -12.13
C LEU A 7 -14.47 -6.94 -11.94
N LEU A 8 -14.00 -6.73 -10.70
CA LEU A 8 -12.85 -5.89 -10.40
C LEU A 8 -11.63 -6.81 -10.24
N ALA A 9 -10.63 -6.60 -11.07
CA ALA A 9 -9.33 -7.21 -10.93
C ALA A 9 -8.70 -6.72 -9.59
N LEU A 10 -8.45 -7.66 -8.68
CA LEU A 10 -7.72 -7.41 -7.44
C LEU A 10 -6.22 -7.41 -7.73
N THR A 11 -5.61 -6.23 -7.68
CA THR A 11 -4.24 -6.10 -7.22
C THR A 11 -4.31 -5.90 -5.70
N ALA A 12 -3.58 -6.69 -4.95
CA ALA A 12 -3.49 -6.59 -3.49
C ALA A 12 -2.78 -5.28 -3.12
N GLY A 13 -3.58 -4.23 -2.91
CA GLY A 13 -3.17 -3.02 -2.21
C GLY A 13 -4.00 -2.92 -0.93
N PRO A 14 -3.54 -2.28 0.13
CA PRO A 14 -4.30 -2.15 1.37
C PRO A 14 -5.64 -1.48 1.07
N PHE A 15 -6.73 -2.14 1.45
CA PHE A 15 -8.10 -1.65 1.28
C PHE A 15 -8.32 -0.39 2.12
N LEU A 16 -8.31 0.77 1.49
CA LEU A 16 -8.95 1.96 2.03
C LEU A 16 -10.46 1.90 1.73
N LEU A 17 -11.22 1.26 2.61
CA LEU A 17 -12.67 1.34 2.65
C LEU A 17 -13.07 2.75 3.11
N MET A 18 -13.59 3.55 2.20
CA MET A 18 -14.06 4.89 2.49
C MET A 18 -15.52 4.88 2.92
N ALA A 19 -15.76 5.29 4.16
CA ALA A 19 -17.10 5.55 4.70
C ALA A 19 -17.66 6.87 4.18
N GLN A 20 -18.92 6.87 3.75
CA GLN A 20 -19.70 8.11 3.75
C GLN A 20 -20.21 8.39 5.19
N PRO A 21 -20.09 9.62 5.70
CA PRO A 21 -20.50 9.94 7.06
C PRO A 21 -22.03 9.95 7.20
N GLY A 22 -22.54 9.31 8.25
CA GLY A 22 -23.88 9.61 8.76
C GLY A 22 -23.99 11.08 9.18
N ASN A 23 -25.20 11.64 9.09
CA ASN A 23 -25.57 13.06 9.22
C ASN A 23 -25.37 13.71 10.61
N ALA A 24 -24.20 13.59 11.23
CA ALA A 24 -23.76 14.56 12.23
C ALA A 24 -22.87 15.61 11.53
N PRO A 25 -23.01 16.92 11.80
CA PRO A 25 -22.12 17.92 11.23
C PRO A 25 -20.70 17.56 11.62
N ALA A 26 -19.86 17.27 10.62
CA ALA A 26 -18.47 16.93 10.84
C ALA A 26 -17.81 18.06 11.62
N ASP A 27 -17.10 17.72 12.71
CA ASP A 27 -16.29 18.68 13.42
C ASP A 27 -15.26 19.29 12.47
N THR A 28 -15.39 20.57 12.19
CA THR A 28 -14.48 21.32 11.30
C THR A 28 -13.61 22.30 12.06
N SER A 29 -13.63 22.28 13.40
CA SER A 29 -12.86 23.19 14.25
C SER A 29 -11.36 23.08 13.99
N TRP A 30 -10.86 21.91 13.69
CA TRP A 30 -9.48 21.62 13.34
C TRP A 30 -8.98 22.40 12.11
N LYS A 31 -9.86 22.77 11.16
CA LYS A 31 -9.48 23.56 9.97
C LYS A 31 -8.96 24.96 10.33
N LYS A 32 -9.22 25.43 11.54
CA LYS A 32 -8.71 26.71 12.07
C LYS A 32 -7.39 26.55 12.80
N VAL A 33 -6.96 25.31 13.11
CA VAL A 33 -5.75 25.03 13.88
C VAL A 33 -4.59 24.81 12.92
N TYR A 34 -3.61 25.70 12.96
CA TYR A 34 -2.35 25.54 12.25
C TYR A 34 -1.43 24.60 13.05
N ARG A 35 -1.04 23.47 12.47
CA ARG A 35 -0.14 22.49 13.04
C ARG A 35 1.30 22.85 12.70
N ALA A 36 1.86 23.81 13.41
CA ALA A 36 3.25 24.20 13.24
C ALA A 36 4.20 23.06 13.57
N THR A 37 5.39 23.09 13.01
CA THR A 37 6.49 22.24 13.42
C THR A 37 6.80 22.51 14.90
N PRO A 38 6.91 21.46 15.75
CA PRO A 38 7.24 21.64 17.17
C PRO A 38 8.58 22.34 17.35
N ALA A 39 8.61 23.30 18.26
CA ALA A 39 9.84 24.00 18.59
C ALA A 39 10.87 23.02 19.19
N LYS A 40 12.09 23.08 18.70
CA LYS A 40 13.22 22.29 19.25
C LYS A 40 13.82 23.02 20.45
N ILE A 41 13.51 22.54 21.67
CA ILE A 41 14.16 23.02 22.89
C ILE A 41 15.42 22.23 23.14
N ASN A 42 15.33 20.90 23.01
CA ASN A 42 16.45 19.99 23.11
C ASN A 42 16.59 19.17 21.83
N ASP A 43 17.80 18.82 21.46
CA ASP A 43 18.13 17.84 20.44
C ASP A 43 18.52 16.51 21.11
N LEU A 44 18.00 15.42 20.58
CA LEU A 44 18.52 14.08 20.89
C LEU A 44 19.92 13.92 20.28
N VAL A 45 20.80 13.23 20.97
CA VAL A 45 22.17 12.95 20.53
C VAL A 45 22.43 11.44 20.47
N HIS A 46 22.11 10.74 21.56
CA HIS A 46 22.31 9.30 21.66
C HIS A 46 21.28 8.66 22.58
N THR A 47 20.70 7.55 22.16
CA THR A 47 19.73 6.75 22.94
C THR A 47 20.30 5.35 23.13
N LYS A 48 20.54 4.95 24.40
CA LYS A 48 20.92 3.60 24.74
C LYS A 48 19.83 2.95 25.57
N LEU A 49 19.37 1.79 25.13
CA LEU A 49 18.29 1.02 25.75
C LEU A 49 18.79 -0.37 26.17
N ASP A 50 18.34 -0.81 27.37
CA ASP A 50 18.49 -2.18 27.87
C ASP A 50 17.11 -2.66 28.27
N VAL A 51 16.55 -3.61 27.52
CA VAL A 51 15.16 -4.02 27.63
C VAL A 51 15.00 -5.52 27.81
N ARG A 52 13.94 -5.91 28.53
CA ARG A 52 13.46 -7.27 28.64
C ARG A 52 11.94 -7.31 28.71
N PHE A 53 11.36 -8.46 28.39
CA PHE A 53 9.94 -8.60 28.16
C PHE A 53 9.30 -9.55 29.18
N ASP A 54 8.12 -9.17 29.64
CA ASP A 54 7.22 -10.00 30.44
C ASP A 54 6.10 -10.49 29.52
N TYR A 55 6.22 -11.74 29.07
CA TYR A 55 5.25 -12.34 28.11
C TYR A 55 3.88 -12.57 28.74
N ASP A 56 3.80 -12.79 30.06
CA ASP A 56 2.53 -13.03 30.73
C ASP A 56 1.69 -11.77 30.84
N LYS A 57 2.34 -10.63 31.12
CA LYS A 57 1.69 -9.33 31.27
C LYS A 57 1.65 -8.53 29.96
N ALA A 58 2.42 -8.93 28.96
CA ALA A 58 2.72 -8.15 27.77
C ALA A 58 3.29 -6.76 28.13
N TRP A 59 4.30 -6.74 29.01
CA TRP A 59 5.01 -5.55 29.46
C TRP A 59 6.47 -5.57 29.02
N MET A 60 7.08 -4.39 28.95
CA MET A 60 8.52 -4.24 28.76
C MET A 60 9.14 -3.49 29.93
N TYR A 61 10.21 -4.05 30.50
CA TYR A 61 11.05 -3.38 31.47
C TYR A 61 12.24 -2.74 30.76
N GLY A 62 12.35 -1.42 30.85
CA GLY A 62 13.36 -0.63 30.16
C GLY A 62 14.30 0.10 31.10
N LYS A 63 15.57 0.15 30.71
CA LYS A 63 16.56 1.08 31.23
C LYS A 63 17.08 1.88 30.02
N GLU A 64 17.02 3.19 30.16
CA GLU A 64 17.45 4.11 29.12
C GLU A 64 18.56 5.05 29.63
N TRP A 65 19.52 5.30 28.77
CA TRP A 65 20.48 6.38 28.90
C TRP A 65 20.29 7.30 27.70
N LEU A 66 19.59 8.39 27.91
CA LEU A 66 19.28 9.37 26.88
C LEU A 66 20.23 10.53 26.99
N THR A 67 21.06 10.73 25.95
CA THR A 67 21.93 11.90 25.83
C THR A 67 21.24 12.93 24.95
N ALA A 68 21.09 14.15 25.50
CA ALA A 68 20.53 15.29 24.80
C ALA A 68 21.38 16.54 25.00
N ARG A 69 21.03 17.60 24.29
CA ARG A 69 21.61 18.94 24.45
C ARG A 69 20.57 20.01 24.12
N PRO A 70 20.67 21.22 24.73
CA PRO A 70 19.84 22.32 24.27
C PRO A 70 20.10 22.62 22.79
N HIS A 71 19.02 22.87 22.05
CA HIS A 71 19.12 23.17 20.62
C HIS A 71 19.82 24.50 20.38
N PHE A 72 19.34 25.56 20.98
CA PHE A 72 19.94 26.91 20.90
C PHE A 72 19.95 27.64 22.24
N TYR A 73 18.78 27.89 22.82
CA TYR A 73 18.68 28.61 24.09
C TYR A 73 19.06 27.73 25.27
N PRO A 74 19.76 28.30 26.30
CA PRO A 74 20.02 27.55 27.53
C PRO A 74 18.73 27.06 28.16
N THR A 75 18.74 25.82 28.67
CA THR A 75 17.60 25.23 29.38
C THR A 75 18.05 24.42 30.56
N ASP A 76 17.20 24.32 31.58
CA ASP A 76 17.33 23.46 32.73
C ASP A 76 16.20 22.44 32.82
N SER A 77 15.54 22.15 31.67
CA SER A 77 14.46 21.19 31.59
C SER A 77 14.56 20.30 30.36
N LEU A 78 14.06 19.07 30.49
CA LEU A 78 13.89 18.12 29.42
C LEU A 78 12.47 17.57 29.47
N THR A 79 11.71 17.69 28.41
CA THR A 79 10.40 17.06 28.25
C THR A 79 10.52 15.92 27.25
N LEU A 80 10.07 14.73 27.64
CA LEU A 80 10.00 13.54 26.80
C LEU A 80 8.55 13.09 26.63
N ASP A 81 8.18 12.70 25.43
CA ASP A 81 6.97 11.93 25.18
C ASP A 81 7.17 10.54 25.84
N ALA A 82 6.21 10.10 26.67
CA ALA A 82 6.30 8.84 27.42
C ALA A 82 4.89 8.38 27.81
N LYS A 83 4.27 7.59 26.95
CA LYS A 83 2.84 7.27 27.05
C LYS A 83 2.60 6.00 27.86
N GLY A 84 1.83 6.11 28.95
CA GLY A 84 1.36 4.98 29.75
C GLY A 84 2.46 4.18 30.44
N MET A 85 3.49 4.84 30.97
CA MET A 85 4.65 4.20 31.63
C MET A 85 4.64 4.39 33.12
N ASP A 86 5.25 3.45 33.84
CA ASP A 86 5.62 3.62 35.27
C ASP A 86 7.12 3.88 35.37
N PHE A 87 7.51 4.94 36.09
CA PHE A 87 8.92 5.30 36.28
C PHE A 87 9.39 4.83 37.68
N LYS A 88 10.56 4.15 37.71
CA LYS A 88 11.20 3.68 38.92
C LYS A 88 12.34 4.61 39.33
N GLU A 89 13.13 5.10 38.39
CA GLU A 89 14.26 5.99 38.61
C GLU A 89 14.40 6.97 37.47
N VAL A 90 14.61 8.25 37.77
CA VAL A 90 15.03 9.28 36.82
C VAL A 90 16.21 10.00 37.44
N ALA A 91 17.38 9.96 36.79
CA ALA A 91 18.63 10.46 37.37
C ALA A 91 19.55 11.09 36.31
N MET A 92 20.35 12.08 36.76
CA MET A 92 21.45 12.62 35.95
C MET A 92 22.66 11.69 36.06
N ILE A 93 23.29 11.41 34.90
CA ILE A 93 24.53 10.63 34.83
C ILE A 93 25.74 11.58 34.83
N ARG A 94 26.66 11.29 35.76
CA ARG A 94 27.99 11.97 35.82
C ARG A 94 29.08 10.92 36.04
N GLY A 95 29.73 10.54 34.94
CA GLY A 95 30.66 9.40 34.96
C GLY A 95 29.93 8.11 35.32
N THR A 96 30.28 7.51 36.45
CA THR A 96 29.62 6.30 37.01
C THR A 96 28.51 6.61 38.02
N SER A 97 28.35 7.87 38.41
CA SER A 97 27.40 8.27 39.44
C SER A 97 26.06 8.64 38.85
N LYS A 98 24.99 8.30 39.64
CA LYS A 98 23.63 8.70 39.37
C LYS A 98 23.14 9.69 40.43
N THR A 99 22.60 10.83 40.01
CA THR A 99 21.99 11.82 40.90
C THR A 99 20.50 11.91 40.57
N PRO A 100 19.59 11.60 41.52
CA PRO A 100 18.16 11.66 41.29
C PRO A 100 17.71 13.05 40.80
N LEU A 101 16.83 13.09 39.80
CA LEU A 101 16.25 14.32 39.27
C LEU A 101 14.78 14.44 39.69
N LYS A 102 14.30 15.64 39.88
CA LYS A 102 12.87 15.92 40.07
C LYS A 102 12.18 15.87 38.69
N TYR A 103 11.02 15.26 38.65
CA TYR A 103 10.18 15.19 37.45
C TYR A 103 8.70 15.25 37.78
N ASP A 104 7.92 15.63 36.81
CA ASP A 104 6.47 15.54 36.75
C ASP A 104 6.05 14.62 35.60
N TYR A 105 4.97 13.84 35.77
CA TYR A 105 4.48 12.94 34.76
C TYR A 105 2.96 12.90 34.76
N ASP A 106 2.34 13.16 33.59
CA ASP A 106 0.89 13.24 33.46
C ASP A 106 0.27 12.01 32.74
N GLY A 107 1.05 10.96 32.53
CA GLY A 107 0.65 9.77 31.77
C GLY A 107 1.00 9.82 30.28
N MET A 108 1.43 10.99 29.77
CA MET A 108 1.77 11.23 28.37
C MET A 108 3.15 11.85 28.19
N GLU A 109 3.53 12.78 29.07
CA GLU A 109 4.80 13.50 29.02
C GLU A 109 5.55 13.40 30.35
N LEU A 110 6.84 13.13 30.27
CA LEU A 110 7.79 13.13 31.38
C LEU A 110 8.57 14.44 31.36
N ARG A 111 8.29 15.36 32.30
CA ARG A 111 8.93 16.66 32.44
C ARG A 111 9.99 16.61 33.53
N ILE A 112 11.25 16.71 33.13
CA ILE A 112 12.41 16.52 34.01
C ILE A 112 13.05 17.89 34.25
N LYS A 113 13.24 18.23 35.53
CA LYS A 113 14.10 19.35 35.92
C LYS A 113 15.54 18.89 35.99
N LEU A 114 16.40 19.45 35.16
CA LEU A 114 17.82 19.14 35.13
C LEU A 114 18.54 19.70 36.37
N ASP A 115 19.72 19.18 36.70
CA ASP A 115 20.50 19.58 37.85
C ASP A 115 21.16 20.97 37.74
N LYS A 116 21.27 21.50 36.53
CA LYS A 116 21.73 22.86 36.23
C LYS A 116 21.14 23.34 34.89
N THR A 117 21.37 24.62 34.61
CA THR A 117 21.14 25.14 33.24
C THR A 117 22.25 24.70 32.31
N TYR A 118 21.92 24.06 31.19
CA TYR A 118 22.83 23.70 30.10
C TYR A 118 22.74 24.71 28.99
N LYS A 119 23.87 24.98 28.32
CA LYS A 119 23.95 25.91 27.18
C LYS A 119 23.82 25.12 25.87
N GLY A 120 23.52 25.80 24.78
CA GLY A 120 23.49 25.23 23.44
C GLY A 120 24.78 24.45 23.12
N GLY A 121 24.61 23.21 22.66
CA GLY A 121 25.73 22.32 22.36
C GLY A 121 26.35 21.56 23.55
N GLU A 122 25.95 21.85 24.79
CA GLU A 122 26.41 21.15 25.98
C GLU A 122 25.61 19.89 26.23
N ASN A 123 26.23 18.71 26.04
CA ASN A 123 25.58 17.42 26.22
C ASN A 123 25.35 17.10 27.72
N TYR A 124 24.21 16.46 27.99
CA TYR A 124 23.90 15.85 29.28
C TYR A 124 23.24 14.48 29.05
N THR A 125 23.34 13.57 30.01
CA THR A 125 22.76 12.24 29.92
C THR A 125 21.84 12.00 31.11
N VAL A 126 20.59 11.66 30.83
CA VAL A 126 19.57 11.27 31.80
C VAL A 126 19.41 9.75 31.76
N TYR A 127 19.41 9.12 32.91
CA TYR A 127 19.05 7.71 33.09
C TYR A 127 17.59 7.62 33.51
N ILE A 128 16.88 6.69 32.88
CA ILE A 128 15.46 6.42 33.13
C ILE A 128 15.27 4.91 33.32
N GLU A 129 14.72 4.43 34.42
CA GLU A 129 14.27 3.06 34.60
C GLU A 129 12.74 3.06 34.67
N TYR A 130 12.12 2.26 33.78
CA TYR A 130 10.67 2.33 33.58
C TYR A 130 10.07 0.98 33.22
N THR A 131 8.74 0.92 33.29
CA THR A 131 7.93 -0.17 32.76
C THR A 131 6.96 0.38 31.71
N SER A 132 7.03 -0.13 30.48
CA SER A 132 6.05 0.14 29.41
C SER A 132 4.92 -0.90 29.49
N LYS A 133 3.67 -0.42 29.33
CA LYS A 133 2.44 -1.21 29.41
C LYS A 133 1.58 -0.95 28.17
N PRO A 134 1.99 -1.40 26.98
CA PRO A 134 1.40 -0.95 25.71
C PRO A 134 -0.10 -1.26 25.60
N ASN A 135 -0.57 -2.37 26.17
CA ASN A 135 -1.99 -2.75 26.13
C ASN A 135 -2.88 -1.92 27.07
N GLU A 136 -2.31 -1.13 27.98
CA GLU A 136 -3.06 -0.26 28.90
C GLU A 136 -3.21 1.17 28.32
N VAL A 137 -2.47 1.50 27.27
CA VAL A 137 -2.51 2.83 26.61
C VAL A 137 -3.75 2.94 25.74
N LYS A 138 -4.56 3.96 25.97
CA LYS A 138 -5.72 4.28 25.13
C LYS A 138 -5.27 5.19 23.99
N VAL A 139 -4.96 4.60 22.86
CA VAL A 139 -4.59 5.31 21.63
C VAL A 139 -5.56 4.95 20.51
N LYS A 140 -5.72 5.86 19.56
CA LYS A 140 -6.60 5.69 18.41
C LYS A 140 -5.73 5.62 17.16
N GLY A 141 -5.90 4.56 16.36
CA GLY A 141 -5.30 4.44 15.05
C GLY A 141 -6.03 5.26 13.99
N SER A 142 -5.59 5.11 12.76
CA SER A 142 -6.12 5.72 11.55
C SER A 142 -6.60 4.67 10.55
N ALA A 143 -6.93 5.09 9.34
CA ALA A 143 -7.20 4.17 8.24
C ALA A 143 -5.93 3.46 7.74
N ALA A 144 -4.76 4.11 7.81
CA ALA A 144 -3.49 3.55 7.37
C ALA A 144 -2.79 2.71 8.45
N ILE A 145 -2.87 3.15 9.72
CA ILE A 145 -2.29 2.47 10.89
C ILE A 145 -3.44 2.21 11.86
N SER A 146 -3.96 1.00 11.86
CA SER A 146 -5.22 0.67 12.55
C SER A 146 -5.14 0.70 14.08
N ASP A 147 -3.94 0.64 14.67
CA ASP A 147 -3.67 0.70 16.12
C ASP A 147 -2.33 1.42 16.36
N ALA A 148 -2.19 2.18 17.44
CA ALA A 148 -1.02 3.00 17.75
C ALA A 148 -0.42 2.68 19.13
N LYS A 149 -0.41 1.41 19.53
CA LYS A 149 0.19 0.95 20.81
C LYS A 149 1.71 0.92 20.81
N GLY A 150 2.35 1.10 19.68
CA GLY A 150 3.81 1.19 19.56
C GLY A 150 4.60 -0.10 19.78
N LEU A 151 4.24 -0.92 20.76
CA LEU A 151 4.87 -2.21 21.05
C LEU A 151 3.78 -3.29 21.14
N TYR A 152 3.98 -4.37 20.42
CA TYR A 152 3.00 -5.42 20.22
C TYR A 152 3.54 -6.79 20.64
N PHE A 153 2.75 -7.50 21.43
CA PHE A 153 2.99 -8.87 21.84
C PHE A 153 1.99 -9.78 21.14
N ILE A 154 2.47 -10.52 20.16
CA ILE A 154 1.66 -11.45 19.37
C ILE A 154 1.72 -12.82 19.98
N ASN A 155 0.55 -13.38 20.30
CA ASN A 155 0.42 -14.71 20.94
C ASN A 155 1.48 -14.95 22.06
N PRO A 156 1.61 -14.05 23.05
CA PRO A 156 2.73 -14.08 24.00
C PRO A 156 2.77 -15.35 24.87
N LYS A 157 1.61 -15.98 25.12
CA LYS A 157 1.49 -17.22 25.89
C LYS A 157 1.49 -18.50 25.06
N GLY A 158 1.51 -18.37 23.71
CA GLY A 158 1.46 -19.53 22.80
C GLY A 158 0.12 -20.27 22.82
N GLU A 159 -0.98 -19.61 23.14
CA GLU A 159 -2.33 -20.21 23.23
C GLU A 159 -2.93 -20.46 21.82
N GLU A 160 -2.59 -19.64 20.84
CA GLU A 160 -2.98 -19.81 19.45
C GLU A 160 -1.98 -20.73 18.73
N LYS A 161 -2.40 -21.98 18.45
CA LYS A 161 -1.51 -23.04 17.94
C LYS A 161 -0.92 -22.74 16.56
N ASP A 162 -1.66 -22.02 15.72
CA ASP A 162 -1.29 -21.71 14.33
C ASP A 162 -0.60 -20.35 14.19
N LYS A 163 -0.28 -19.70 15.31
CA LYS A 163 0.36 -18.38 15.34
C LYS A 163 1.62 -18.42 16.21
N PRO A 164 2.79 -18.01 15.68
CA PRO A 164 4.01 -17.95 16.50
C PRO A 164 3.94 -16.82 17.52
N THR A 165 4.71 -16.94 18.61
CA THR A 165 4.97 -15.84 19.52
C THR A 165 5.94 -14.86 18.86
N GLN A 166 5.52 -13.60 18.76
CA GLN A 166 6.36 -12.53 18.22
C GLN A 166 6.22 -11.26 19.07
N ILE A 167 7.26 -10.43 19.03
CA ILE A 167 7.20 -9.03 19.48
C ILE A 167 7.70 -8.17 18.33
N TRP A 168 6.99 -7.08 18.05
CA TRP A 168 7.43 -6.07 17.10
C TRP A 168 6.95 -4.67 17.50
N THR A 169 7.61 -3.65 16.97
CA THR A 169 7.28 -2.24 17.24
C THR A 169 6.81 -1.54 15.97
N GLN A 170 5.92 -0.54 16.16
CA GLN A 170 5.46 0.40 15.15
C GLN A 170 5.57 1.81 15.73
N GLY A 171 6.53 2.60 15.26
CA GLY A 171 6.80 3.94 15.80
C GLY A 171 6.01 5.06 15.16
N GLU A 172 5.71 4.94 13.86
CA GLU A 172 5.00 5.98 13.13
C GLU A 172 3.52 6.05 13.56
N THR A 173 3.00 7.25 13.78
CA THR A 173 3.65 8.56 13.68
C THR A 173 4.50 8.91 14.93
N GLU A 174 3.98 8.80 16.11
CA GLU A 174 4.58 9.12 17.41
C GLU A 174 4.21 8.04 18.44
N ALA A 175 4.37 6.77 18.09
CA ALA A 175 4.06 5.64 18.95
C ALA A 175 5.31 4.98 19.56
N THR A 176 6.51 5.42 19.19
CA THR A 176 7.75 5.01 19.85
C THR A 176 7.73 5.38 21.33
N SER A 177 7.15 6.51 21.67
CA SER A 177 7.00 6.98 23.06
C SER A 177 6.08 6.12 23.94
N VAL A 178 5.43 5.10 23.42
CA VAL A 178 4.72 4.09 24.22
C VAL A 178 5.69 3.10 24.88
N TRP A 179 6.87 2.90 24.30
CA TRP A 179 7.85 1.93 24.80
C TRP A 179 9.25 2.51 25.07
N CYS A 180 9.54 3.71 24.56
CA CYS A 180 10.83 4.41 24.75
C CYS A 180 10.54 5.88 25.06
N PRO A 181 10.82 6.37 26.28
CA PRO A 181 10.74 7.79 26.59
C PRO A 181 11.65 8.59 25.64
N THR A 182 11.10 9.46 24.80
CA THR A 182 11.88 10.17 23.78
C THR A 182 11.23 11.48 23.37
N ILE A 183 11.90 12.30 22.59
CA ILE A 183 11.24 13.40 21.86
C ILE A 183 10.71 12.80 20.54
N ASP A 184 9.47 12.32 20.60
CA ASP A 184 8.85 11.53 19.52
C ASP A 184 8.34 12.42 18.38
N LYS A 185 9.28 13.08 17.70
CA LYS A 185 9.01 13.99 16.58
C LYS A 185 9.90 13.61 15.39
N PRO A 186 9.40 13.71 14.15
CA PRO A 186 10.16 13.30 12.97
C PRO A 186 11.41 14.16 12.74
N ASN A 187 11.45 15.37 13.25
CA ASN A 187 12.59 16.29 13.12
C ASN A 187 13.69 16.08 14.19
N GLN A 188 13.57 15.05 15.01
CA GLN A 188 14.62 14.60 15.92
C GLN A 188 15.46 13.50 15.30
N ARG A 189 16.74 13.43 15.67
CA ARG A 189 17.67 12.38 15.23
C ARG A 189 18.62 12.01 16.35
N THR A 190 18.87 10.70 16.46
CA THR A 190 19.74 10.14 17.50
C THR A 190 20.43 8.89 16.97
N THR A 191 21.67 8.64 17.42
CA THR A 191 22.29 7.32 17.30
C THR A 191 21.70 6.39 18.36
N GLN A 192 21.75 5.07 18.15
CA GLN A 192 21.06 4.12 19.00
C GLN A 192 21.93 2.92 19.39
N GLU A 193 21.83 2.52 20.66
CA GLU A 193 22.25 1.23 21.17
C GLU A 193 21.06 0.48 21.77
N MET A 194 20.89 -0.79 21.43
CA MET A 194 19.77 -1.60 21.90
C MET A 194 20.28 -2.93 22.46
N TYR A 195 20.09 -3.17 23.75
CA TYR A 195 20.33 -4.45 24.41
C TYR A 195 18.97 -5.10 24.65
N MET A 196 18.70 -6.24 23.97
CA MET A 196 17.46 -7.00 24.11
C MET A 196 17.71 -8.33 24.82
N THR A 197 17.14 -8.52 25.99
CA THR A 197 17.18 -9.81 26.69
C THR A 197 15.90 -10.60 26.39
N VAL A 198 16.05 -11.73 25.73
CA VAL A 198 14.97 -12.58 25.22
C VAL A 198 15.24 -14.07 25.55
N PRO A 199 14.23 -14.95 25.59
CA PRO A 199 14.44 -16.40 25.61
C PRO A 199 15.41 -16.82 24.49
N ALA A 200 16.40 -17.66 24.81
CA ALA A 200 17.49 -18.00 23.89
C ALA A 200 17.05 -18.68 22.59
N LYS A 201 15.82 -19.20 22.53
CA LYS A 201 15.22 -19.80 21.33
C LYS A 201 14.82 -18.77 20.25
N TYR A 202 14.56 -17.52 20.63
CA TYR A 202 14.15 -16.47 19.68
C TYR A 202 15.35 -15.78 19.06
N VAL A 203 15.18 -15.30 17.84
CA VAL A 203 16.08 -14.34 17.21
C VAL A 203 15.56 -12.93 17.42
N THR A 204 16.46 -11.95 17.36
CA THR A 204 16.12 -10.53 17.44
C THR A 204 16.53 -9.82 16.17
N LEU A 205 15.84 -8.71 15.86
CA LEU A 205 16.22 -7.75 14.86
C LEU A 205 16.02 -6.34 15.40
N SER A 206 16.99 -5.45 15.15
CA SER A 206 16.87 -4.02 15.45
C SER A 206 17.64 -3.20 14.41
N ASN A 207 17.61 -1.87 14.57
CA ASN A 207 18.34 -0.93 13.73
C ASN A 207 19.86 -1.13 13.88
N GLY A 208 20.60 -0.89 12.79
CA GLY A 208 22.05 -1.01 12.77
C GLY A 208 22.55 -2.46 12.77
N LEU A 209 23.73 -2.70 13.31
CA LEU A 209 24.41 -4.00 13.28
C LEU A 209 24.24 -4.77 14.60
N LEU A 210 24.14 -6.08 14.52
CA LEU A 210 24.27 -6.98 15.66
C LEU A 210 25.74 -7.07 16.06
N ILE A 211 26.09 -6.53 17.22
CA ILE A 211 27.46 -6.44 17.69
C ILE A 211 27.86 -7.68 18.49
N SER A 212 26.96 -8.15 19.37
CA SER A 212 27.23 -9.33 20.18
C SER A 212 25.95 -10.02 20.65
N GLN A 213 26.09 -11.30 21.01
CA GLN A 213 25.06 -12.10 21.63
C GLN A 213 25.63 -12.81 22.85
N LYS A 214 25.07 -12.56 24.04
CA LYS A 214 25.55 -13.14 25.30
C LYS A 214 24.47 -14.03 25.90
N LYS A 215 24.76 -15.32 26.06
CA LYS A 215 23.88 -16.25 26.80
C LYS A 215 23.92 -15.93 28.29
N ASN A 216 22.77 -15.96 28.93
CA ASN A 216 22.61 -15.77 30.37
C ASN A 216 22.39 -17.13 31.07
N ALA A 217 22.61 -17.18 32.40
CA ALA A 217 22.48 -18.40 33.15
C ALA A 217 21.01 -18.86 33.32
N ASP A 218 20.06 -17.97 33.13
CA ASP A 218 18.60 -18.20 33.28
C ASP A 218 17.90 -18.72 32.00
N GLY A 219 18.69 -19.11 30.99
CA GLY A 219 18.14 -19.59 29.72
C GLY A 219 17.75 -18.48 28.74
N THR A 220 18.00 -17.22 29.08
CA THR A 220 17.83 -16.09 28.18
C THR A 220 19.12 -15.78 27.41
N ARG A 221 19.04 -14.87 26.47
CA ARG A 221 20.17 -14.29 25.74
C ARG A 221 19.98 -12.79 25.64
N THR A 222 21.06 -12.03 25.78
CA THR A 222 21.10 -10.59 25.54
C THR A 222 21.79 -10.32 24.22
N ASP A 223 21.09 -9.73 23.27
CA ASP A 223 21.59 -9.32 21.97
C ASP A 223 21.83 -7.81 21.99
N TYR A 224 23.03 -7.41 21.55
CA TYR A 224 23.44 -6.00 21.45
C TYR A 224 23.48 -5.55 20.00
N TRP A 225 22.60 -4.60 19.69
CA TRP A 225 22.50 -3.93 18.40
C TRP A 225 22.99 -2.49 18.49
N LYS A 226 23.60 -1.99 17.42
CA LYS A 226 24.15 -0.63 17.40
C LYS A 226 23.89 0.05 16.07
N MET A 227 23.33 1.26 16.13
CA MET A 227 23.10 2.16 15.03
C MET A 227 23.95 3.41 15.21
N ASP A 228 25.05 3.51 14.46
CA ASP A 228 26.02 4.60 14.58
C ASP A 228 25.63 5.85 13.78
N LEU A 229 24.68 5.71 12.85
CA LEU A 229 24.16 6.81 12.05
C LEU A 229 22.86 7.35 12.68
N PRO A 230 22.68 8.69 12.73
CA PRO A 230 21.52 9.26 13.39
C PRO A 230 20.26 9.10 12.53
N HIS A 231 19.18 8.65 13.16
CA HIS A 231 17.88 8.47 12.56
C HIS A 231 16.75 8.94 13.49
N ALA A 232 15.53 9.11 12.95
CA ALA A 232 14.41 9.62 13.71
C ALA A 232 13.85 8.56 14.69
N PRO A 233 13.32 8.96 15.86
CA PRO A 233 12.78 8.02 16.85
C PRO A 233 11.66 7.13 16.32
N TYR A 234 10.78 7.62 15.45
CA TYR A 234 9.67 6.82 14.91
C TYR A 234 10.14 5.61 14.07
N LEU A 235 11.42 5.61 13.65
CA LEU A 235 12.07 4.54 12.90
C LEU A 235 12.76 3.50 13.79
N PHE A 236 12.67 3.64 15.12
CA PHE A 236 13.21 2.65 16.05
C PHE A 236 12.46 1.34 15.94
N PHE A 237 13.22 0.24 15.92
CA PHE A 237 12.64 -1.07 15.70
C PHE A 237 13.16 -2.13 16.67
N MET A 238 12.25 -2.94 17.18
CA MET A 238 12.51 -4.23 17.82
C MET A 238 11.66 -5.30 17.18
N GLY A 239 12.28 -6.38 16.74
CA GLY A 239 11.62 -7.60 16.27
C GLY A 239 12.17 -8.80 17.05
N VAL A 240 11.28 -9.64 17.60
CA VAL A 240 11.63 -10.86 18.34
C VAL A 240 10.71 -11.99 17.93
N GLY A 241 11.25 -13.17 17.66
CA GLY A 241 10.45 -14.34 17.32
C GLY A 241 11.28 -15.54 16.86
N ASP A 242 10.60 -16.63 16.54
CA ASP A 242 11.24 -17.82 15.94
C ASP A 242 11.29 -17.67 14.42
N TYR A 243 12.30 -16.93 13.95
CA TYR A 243 12.50 -16.66 12.53
C TYR A 243 13.66 -17.47 11.96
N LYS A 244 13.53 -17.85 10.69
CA LYS A 244 14.63 -18.25 9.83
C LYS A 244 15.18 -17.02 9.11
N ILE A 245 16.51 -16.92 9.08
CA ILE A 245 17.22 -15.79 8.45
C ILE A 245 17.78 -16.27 7.12
N ILE A 246 17.24 -15.72 6.02
CA ILE A 246 17.73 -15.98 4.67
C ILE A 246 18.65 -14.83 4.29
N LYS A 247 19.94 -15.14 4.15
CA LYS A 247 20.99 -14.14 3.89
C LYS A 247 21.17 -13.84 2.42
N ASP A 248 21.39 -12.59 2.13
CA ASP A 248 21.75 -12.02 0.85
C ASP A 248 22.77 -10.89 1.05
N SER A 249 23.17 -10.17 0.02
CA SER A 249 24.13 -9.07 0.17
C SER A 249 24.07 -8.05 -0.95
N TYR A 250 24.46 -6.80 -0.63
CA TYR A 250 24.72 -5.74 -1.59
C TYR A 250 26.05 -5.04 -1.27
N LYS A 251 27.04 -5.12 -2.15
CA LYS A 251 28.39 -4.51 -1.97
C LYS A 251 29.01 -4.79 -0.60
N GLY A 252 28.90 -6.04 -0.10
CA GLY A 252 29.42 -6.45 1.19
C GLY A 252 28.56 -6.05 2.41
N LYS A 253 27.48 -5.29 2.23
CA LYS A 253 26.49 -5.03 3.27
C LYS A 253 25.53 -6.22 3.35
N GLU A 254 25.13 -6.60 4.57
CA GLU A 254 24.13 -7.65 4.79
C GLU A 254 22.77 -7.21 4.27
N VAL A 255 22.11 -8.09 3.52
CA VAL A 255 20.69 -8.04 3.18
C VAL A 255 20.09 -9.35 3.64
N SER A 256 19.12 -9.32 4.56
CA SER A 256 18.57 -10.56 5.12
C SER A 256 17.06 -10.49 5.26
N TYR A 257 16.41 -11.67 5.14
CA TYR A 257 14.97 -11.83 5.22
C TYR A 257 14.63 -12.71 6.41
N TYR A 258 13.91 -12.15 7.38
CA TYR A 258 13.47 -12.81 8.61
C TYR A 258 12.06 -13.31 8.40
N VAL A 259 11.89 -14.60 8.21
CA VAL A 259 10.61 -15.24 7.87
C VAL A 259 10.34 -16.43 8.77
N GLU A 260 9.09 -16.83 8.90
CA GLU A 260 8.72 -18.07 9.59
C GLU A 260 9.31 -19.29 8.89
N ALA A 261 9.50 -20.39 9.63
CA ALA A 261 10.23 -21.55 9.15
C ALA A 261 9.62 -22.20 7.91
N ASP A 262 8.29 -22.25 7.82
CA ASP A 262 7.54 -22.77 6.68
C ASP A 262 7.58 -21.87 5.44
N GLN A 263 7.90 -20.57 5.63
CA GLN A 263 8.03 -19.58 4.56
C GLN A 263 9.47 -19.45 4.01
N ALA A 264 10.45 -20.03 4.72
CA ALA A 264 11.86 -19.95 4.33
C ALA A 264 12.16 -20.43 2.89
N PRO A 265 11.51 -21.50 2.36
CA PRO A 265 11.72 -21.92 0.98
C PRO A 265 11.29 -20.89 -0.07
N TYR A 266 10.37 -20.00 0.27
CA TYR A 266 9.78 -19.01 -0.65
C TYR A 266 10.37 -17.60 -0.49
N ALA A 267 11.10 -17.35 0.59
CA ALA A 267 11.61 -16.03 0.94
C ALA A 267 12.38 -15.33 -0.19
N ARG A 268 13.25 -16.07 -0.92
CA ARG A 268 13.96 -15.51 -2.07
C ARG A 268 13.04 -15.21 -3.25
N GLY A 269 11.94 -15.92 -3.40
CA GLY A 269 10.93 -15.63 -4.43
C GLY A 269 10.21 -14.30 -4.15
N VAL A 270 10.02 -13.96 -2.88
CA VAL A 270 9.36 -12.72 -2.46
C VAL A 270 10.37 -11.56 -2.42
N PHE A 271 11.48 -11.72 -1.68
CA PHE A 271 12.38 -10.64 -1.32
C PHE A 271 13.68 -10.58 -2.15
N GLY A 272 13.97 -11.60 -2.95
CA GLY A 272 15.29 -11.77 -3.59
C GLY A 272 15.66 -10.74 -4.65
N LEU A 273 14.74 -9.87 -5.07
CA LEU A 273 15.03 -8.73 -5.94
C LEU A 273 15.58 -7.52 -5.17
N THR A 274 15.61 -7.56 -3.83
CA THR A 274 16.07 -6.44 -2.99
C THR A 274 17.47 -5.95 -3.32
N PRO A 275 18.52 -6.80 -3.52
CA PRO A 275 19.84 -6.31 -3.91
C PRO A 275 19.84 -5.59 -5.27
N GLU A 276 19.04 -6.02 -6.23
CA GLU A 276 18.87 -5.35 -7.52
C GLU A 276 18.16 -4.01 -7.36
N MET A 277 17.13 -3.93 -6.51
CA MET A 277 16.44 -2.68 -6.18
C MET A 277 17.39 -1.67 -5.52
N ILE A 278 18.19 -2.10 -4.54
CA ILE A 278 19.20 -1.25 -3.88
C ILE A 278 20.16 -0.68 -4.93
N LYS A 279 20.66 -1.53 -5.84
CA LYS A 279 21.56 -1.08 -6.92
C LYS A 279 20.87 -0.06 -7.82
N PHE A 280 19.66 -0.38 -8.28
CA PHE A 280 18.90 0.47 -9.19
C PHE A 280 18.66 1.86 -8.59
N PHE A 281 18.16 1.93 -7.35
CA PHE A 281 17.88 3.21 -6.69
C PHE A 281 19.16 3.97 -6.37
N SER A 282 20.22 3.29 -5.91
CA SER A 282 21.52 3.93 -5.70
C SER A 282 22.05 4.58 -6.97
N ASP A 283 22.01 3.85 -8.08
CA ASP A 283 22.49 4.35 -9.38
C ASP A 283 21.65 5.53 -9.90
N LYS A 284 20.31 5.42 -9.77
CA LYS A 284 19.39 6.47 -10.22
C LYS A 284 19.52 7.76 -9.41
N LEU A 285 19.65 7.64 -8.10
CA LEU A 285 19.78 8.78 -7.19
C LEU A 285 21.22 9.34 -7.16
N GLY A 286 22.21 8.59 -7.64
CA GLY A 286 23.61 8.95 -7.49
C GLY A 286 24.06 9.04 -6.02
N VAL A 287 23.31 8.40 -5.11
CA VAL A 287 23.60 8.28 -3.68
C VAL A 287 23.56 6.80 -3.34
N ASP A 288 24.71 6.20 -3.07
CA ASP A 288 24.78 4.77 -2.70
C ASP A 288 23.97 4.52 -1.41
N TYR A 289 23.49 3.28 -1.24
CA TYR A 289 22.72 2.90 -0.05
C TYR A 289 23.46 3.35 1.23
N PRO A 290 22.88 4.28 2.02
CA PRO A 290 23.63 5.00 3.03
C PRO A 290 23.88 4.22 4.32
N TRP A 291 23.11 3.14 4.55
CA TRP A 291 23.10 2.42 5.81
C TRP A 291 24.04 1.21 5.81
N GLN A 292 24.23 0.61 7.00
CA GLN A 292 25.19 -0.48 7.22
C GLN A 292 24.69 -1.84 6.78
N LYS A 293 23.38 -2.07 6.81
CA LYS A 293 22.67 -3.28 6.37
C LYS A 293 21.29 -2.93 5.86
N TYR A 294 20.61 -3.91 5.25
CA TYR A 294 19.16 -3.82 4.99
C TYR A 294 18.49 -5.16 5.27
N ASN A 295 17.71 -5.24 6.33
CA ASN A 295 16.99 -6.45 6.70
C ASN A 295 15.47 -6.21 6.61
N GLN A 296 14.74 -7.26 6.24
CA GLN A 296 13.29 -7.27 6.15
C GLN A 296 12.75 -8.37 7.04
N ILE A 297 11.68 -8.09 7.78
CA ILE A 297 11.03 -9.02 8.70
C ILE A 297 9.53 -9.02 8.45
N VAL A 298 8.88 -10.17 8.62
CA VAL A 298 7.42 -10.28 8.49
C VAL A 298 6.80 -10.47 9.87
N GLY A 299 5.88 -9.58 10.23
CA GLY A 299 5.15 -9.62 11.50
C GLY A 299 3.71 -10.08 11.32
N ARG A 300 3.24 -10.95 12.23
CA ARG A 300 1.84 -11.36 12.31
C ARG A 300 0.99 -10.26 12.94
N ASP A 301 -0.27 -10.18 12.52
CA ASP A 301 -1.26 -9.20 12.99
C ASP A 301 -0.76 -7.75 12.87
N TYR A 302 0.09 -7.47 11.88
CA TYR A 302 0.66 -6.14 11.72
C TYR A 302 -0.43 -5.11 11.40
N VAL A 303 -0.29 -3.92 11.99
CA VAL A 303 -1.33 -2.88 12.01
C VAL A 303 -1.40 -2.01 10.75
N SER A 304 -0.48 -2.23 9.81
CA SER A 304 -0.40 -1.54 8.50
C SER A 304 0.06 -2.49 7.40
N GLY A 305 0.42 -1.98 6.21
CA GLY A 305 1.00 -2.75 5.11
C GLY A 305 2.45 -3.14 5.38
N ALA A 306 3.31 -2.15 5.52
CA ALA A 306 4.72 -2.29 5.86
C ALA A 306 5.21 -1.02 6.55
N MET A 307 6.48 -0.98 6.96
CA MET A 307 7.13 0.14 7.65
C MET A 307 8.63 0.15 7.39
N GLU A 308 9.13 1.30 7.05
CA GLU A 308 10.49 1.56 6.64
C GLU A 308 11.54 1.60 7.75
N ASN A 309 11.27 1.14 8.96
CA ASN A 309 12.21 1.26 10.10
C ASN A 309 13.68 1.13 9.66
N THR A 310 14.49 2.14 9.93
CA THR A 310 15.84 2.28 9.37
C THR A 310 16.65 0.99 9.47
N THR A 311 17.08 0.44 8.35
CA THR A 311 17.79 -0.84 8.20
C THR A 311 17.01 -2.12 8.52
N SER A 312 15.73 -2.02 8.92
CA SER A 312 14.95 -3.15 9.47
C SER A 312 13.47 -3.02 9.13
N THR A 313 13.16 -3.06 7.84
CA THR A 313 11.79 -2.94 7.32
C THR A 313 10.88 -4.06 7.85
N LEU A 314 9.70 -3.69 8.34
CA LEU A 314 8.67 -4.63 8.78
C LEU A 314 7.57 -4.74 7.72
N HIS A 315 7.19 -5.96 7.37
CA HIS A 315 6.07 -6.27 6.47
C HIS A 315 4.98 -7.04 7.19
N GLN A 316 3.73 -6.87 6.77
CA GLN A 316 2.63 -7.73 7.22
C GLN A 316 2.70 -9.13 6.59
N GLU A 317 1.98 -10.08 7.17
CA GLU A 317 1.96 -11.48 6.73
C GLU A 317 1.40 -11.72 5.31
N ALA A 318 0.71 -10.74 4.70
CA ALA A 318 0.33 -10.81 3.29
C ALA A 318 1.54 -10.81 2.34
N ALA A 319 2.74 -10.44 2.83
CA ALA A 319 3.99 -10.63 2.11
C ALA A 319 4.32 -12.11 1.84
N TYR A 320 3.81 -13.03 2.67
CA TYR A 320 4.04 -14.46 2.49
C TYR A 320 3.33 -15.00 1.26
N GLN A 321 4.08 -15.52 0.33
CA GLN A 321 3.61 -16.10 -0.91
C GLN A 321 4.32 -17.42 -1.18
N ASN A 322 3.57 -18.47 -1.46
CA ASN A 322 4.14 -19.76 -1.86
C ASN A 322 4.54 -19.77 -3.36
N ALA A 323 5.18 -20.86 -3.80
CA ALA A 323 5.67 -20.97 -5.18
C ALA A 323 4.57 -20.81 -6.24
N ARG A 324 3.34 -21.26 -5.97
CA ARG A 324 2.21 -21.12 -6.90
C ARG A 324 1.71 -19.70 -7.01
N GLN A 325 1.63 -18.97 -5.90
CA GLN A 325 1.30 -17.53 -5.90
C GLN A 325 2.36 -16.73 -6.68
N LEU A 326 3.65 -17.03 -6.44
CA LEU A 326 4.76 -16.40 -7.15
C LEU A 326 4.77 -16.71 -8.66
N THR A 327 4.19 -17.83 -9.08
CA THR A 327 3.98 -18.14 -10.50
C THR A 327 3.01 -17.16 -11.17
N ASP A 328 2.05 -16.62 -10.43
CA ASP A 328 1.12 -15.59 -10.87
C ASP A 328 1.69 -14.16 -10.78
N GLY A 329 2.88 -14.04 -10.20
CA GLY A 329 3.61 -12.79 -9.97
C GLY A 329 3.73 -12.45 -8.49
N ASN A 330 4.83 -11.78 -8.12
CA ASN A 330 5.02 -11.33 -6.75
C ASN A 330 4.12 -10.12 -6.44
N GLY A 331 3.05 -10.34 -5.71
CA GLY A 331 2.10 -9.29 -5.32
C GLY A 331 2.66 -8.28 -4.30
N TRP A 332 3.85 -8.53 -3.74
CA TRP A 332 4.47 -7.67 -2.74
C TRP A 332 5.68 -6.87 -3.27
N GLU A 333 6.03 -7.05 -4.54
CA GLU A 333 7.24 -6.50 -5.14
C GLU A 333 7.29 -4.96 -5.10
N THR A 334 6.18 -4.30 -5.43
CA THR A 334 6.10 -2.83 -5.39
C THR A 334 6.14 -2.29 -3.97
N VAL A 335 5.59 -3.00 -2.98
CA VAL A 335 5.70 -2.64 -1.56
C VAL A 335 7.16 -2.73 -1.09
N ILE A 336 7.90 -3.78 -1.50
CA ILE A 336 9.34 -3.88 -1.18
C ILE A 336 10.13 -2.70 -1.77
N ALA A 337 9.81 -2.29 -3.00
CA ALA A 337 10.44 -1.13 -3.63
C ALA A 337 10.13 0.17 -2.87
N HIS A 338 8.86 0.35 -2.44
CA HIS A 338 8.38 1.47 -1.63
C HIS A 338 9.17 1.58 -0.33
N GLU A 339 9.16 0.53 0.50
CA GLU A 339 9.83 0.50 1.79
C GLU A 339 11.36 0.67 1.69
N LEU A 340 11.94 0.09 0.65
CA LEU A 340 13.37 0.28 0.41
C LEU A 340 13.69 1.73 0.02
N PHE A 341 12.86 2.40 -0.77
CA PHE A 341 13.11 3.77 -1.20
C PHE A 341 13.06 4.77 -0.04
N HIS A 342 12.27 4.47 0.98
CA HIS A 342 12.25 5.23 2.22
C HIS A 342 13.62 5.31 2.89
N GLN A 343 14.51 4.34 2.67
CA GLN A 343 15.87 4.39 3.23
C GLN A 343 16.65 5.64 2.77
N TRP A 344 16.22 6.31 1.69
CA TRP A 344 16.69 7.63 1.25
C TRP A 344 15.69 8.74 1.57
N PHE A 345 14.40 8.53 1.27
CA PHE A 345 13.32 9.51 1.47
C PHE A 345 12.42 9.06 2.64
N GLY A 346 12.76 9.48 3.84
CA GLY A 346 12.16 9.07 5.10
C GLY A 346 13.22 8.88 6.17
N ASP A 347 14.26 8.10 5.88
CA ASP A 347 15.31 7.73 6.82
C ASP A 347 16.54 8.66 6.70
N TYR A 348 17.12 8.75 5.50
CA TYR A 348 18.31 9.55 5.25
C TYR A 348 18.00 11.05 5.30
N VAL A 349 16.90 11.45 4.65
CA VAL A 349 16.26 12.76 4.81
C VAL A 349 14.84 12.50 5.28
N THR A 350 14.49 12.93 6.48
CA THR A 350 13.19 12.71 7.12
C THR A 350 12.31 13.95 7.00
N THR A 351 11.00 13.80 6.89
CA THR A 351 10.07 14.92 6.93
C THR A 351 10.28 15.79 8.18
N GLU A 352 10.21 17.13 8.03
CA GLU A 352 10.35 18.08 9.14
C GLU A 352 9.18 17.98 10.13
N SER A 353 8.01 17.75 9.61
CA SER A 353 6.77 17.55 10.36
C SER A 353 5.82 16.70 9.54
N TRP A 354 4.81 16.12 10.17
CA TRP A 354 3.78 15.33 9.49
C TRP A 354 3.04 16.12 8.40
N SER A 355 3.06 17.45 8.48
CA SER A 355 2.52 18.32 7.43
C SER A 355 3.23 18.18 6.09
N ASN A 356 4.51 17.80 6.11
CA ASN A 356 5.37 17.58 4.94
C ASN A 356 5.59 16.10 4.61
N ILE A 357 4.74 15.20 5.08
CA ILE A 357 4.91 13.74 4.89
C ILE A 357 5.09 13.33 3.43
N THR A 358 4.62 14.18 2.50
CA THR A 358 4.80 13.99 1.06
C THR A 358 6.28 13.82 0.65
N VAL A 359 7.26 14.36 1.40
CA VAL A 359 8.68 14.17 1.07
C VAL A 359 9.18 12.75 1.39
N ASN A 360 8.45 12.00 2.23
CA ASN A 360 8.65 10.58 2.46
C ASN A 360 7.76 9.77 1.48
N GLU A 361 6.44 9.82 1.68
CA GLU A 361 5.46 8.90 1.08
C GLU A 361 5.28 9.07 -0.43
N THR A 362 5.19 10.32 -0.90
CA THR A 362 5.10 10.59 -2.33
C THR A 362 6.30 10.04 -3.10
N MET A 363 7.49 10.15 -2.51
CA MET A 363 8.71 9.67 -3.14
C MET A 363 8.78 8.15 -3.16
N ALA A 364 8.37 7.51 -2.06
CA ALA A 364 8.28 6.06 -1.96
C ALA A 364 7.20 5.48 -2.90
N ASP A 365 6.02 6.08 -2.97
CA ASP A 365 4.98 5.68 -3.93
C ASP A 365 5.47 5.79 -5.38
N TYR A 366 6.16 6.88 -5.73
CA TYR A 366 6.71 7.04 -7.07
C TYR A 366 7.83 6.03 -7.39
N SER A 367 8.55 5.54 -6.40
CA SER A 367 9.57 4.50 -6.59
C SER A 367 9.00 3.20 -7.16
N GLN A 368 7.74 2.88 -6.88
CA GLN A 368 7.03 1.73 -7.44
C GLN A 368 6.95 1.87 -8.97
N THR A 369 6.53 3.05 -9.45
CA THR A 369 6.54 3.37 -10.89
C THR A 369 7.95 3.24 -11.50
N LEU A 370 8.98 3.77 -10.83
CA LEU A 370 10.36 3.71 -11.31
C LEU A 370 10.89 2.28 -11.39
N TRP A 371 10.57 1.46 -10.38
CA TRP A 371 10.96 0.06 -10.36
C TRP A 371 10.27 -0.75 -11.46
N MET A 372 8.95 -0.59 -11.61
CA MET A 372 8.18 -1.28 -12.64
C MET A 372 8.63 -0.88 -14.04
N GLU A 373 8.94 0.40 -14.26
CA GLU A 373 9.51 0.89 -15.53
C GLU A 373 10.87 0.24 -15.83
N TYR A 374 11.76 0.19 -14.83
CA TYR A 374 13.09 -0.42 -14.96
C TYR A 374 13.01 -1.93 -15.20
N LYS A 375 12.24 -2.64 -14.40
CA LYS A 375 12.22 -4.10 -14.37
C LYS A 375 11.42 -4.71 -15.50
N TYR A 376 10.27 -4.11 -15.85
CA TYR A 376 9.28 -4.68 -16.76
C TYR A 376 8.99 -3.79 -17.96
N GLY A 377 9.66 -2.66 -18.07
CA GLY A 377 9.56 -1.73 -19.18
C GLY A 377 8.51 -0.65 -19.00
N LYS A 378 8.55 0.35 -19.90
CA LYS A 378 7.76 1.57 -19.78
C LYS A 378 6.25 1.31 -19.62
N ASP A 379 5.68 0.36 -20.34
CA ASP A 379 4.25 0.05 -20.22
C ASP A 379 3.85 -0.38 -18.79
N ALA A 380 4.74 -1.09 -18.08
CA ALA A 380 4.50 -1.51 -16.72
C ALA A 380 4.60 -0.35 -15.71
N GLY A 381 5.56 0.56 -15.90
CA GLY A 381 5.64 1.78 -15.11
C GLY A 381 4.45 2.72 -15.34
N ASP A 382 4.06 2.90 -16.60
CA ASP A 382 2.89 3.71 -16.96
C ASP A 382 1.58 3.12 -16.38
N ASP A 383 1.45 1.78 -16.37
CA ASP A 383 0.29 1.09 -15.77
C ASP A 383 0.26 1.28 -14.25
N GLU A 384 1.37 1.08 -13.56
CA GLU A 384 1.48 1.30 -12.10
C GLU A 384 1.09 2.73 -11.73
N ASN A 385 1.66 3.72 -12.42
CA ASN A 385 1.37 5.12 -12.17
C ASN A 385 -0.09 5.50 -12.50
N TYR A 386 -0.67 4.88 -13.55
CA TYR A 386 -2.08 5.07 -13.90
C TYR A 386 -3.02 4.44 -12.88
N GLN A 387 -2.69 3.27 -12.33
CA GLN A 387 -3.48 2.63 -11.28
C GLN A 387 -3.53 3.54 -10.04
N GLY A 388 -2.39 4.10 -9.62
CA GLY A 388 -2.35 5.08 -8.53
C GLY A 388 -3.25 6.29 -8.80
N MET A 389 -3.17 6.90 -9.99
CA MET A 389 -4.05 8.00 -10.38
C MET A 389 -5.54 7.61 -10.30
N THR A 390 -5.88 6.39 -10.73
CA THR A 390 -7.26 5.89 -10.69
C THR A 390 -7.75 5.69 -9.26
N GLN A 391 -6.88 5.19 -8.37
CA GLN A 391 -7.18 5.07 -6.94
C GLN A 391 -7.45 6.45 -6.31
N TYR A 392 -6.63 7.44 -6.60
CA TYR A 392 -6.87 8.81 -6.13
C TYR A 392 -8.26 9.32 -6.57
N PHE A 393 -8.66 9.08 -7.82
CA PHE A 393 -9.99 9.51 -8.31
C PHE A 393 -11.16 8.72 -7.73
N SER A 394 -10.92 7.56 -7.14
CA SER A 394 -11.99 6.73 -6.55
C SER A 394 -12.66 7.40 -5.34
N ASN A 395 -11.97 8.35 -4.68
CA ASN A 395 -12.50 9.10 -3.55
C ASN A 395 -12.53 10.61 -3.84
N PRO A 396 -13.72 11.19 -4.12
CA PRO A 396 -13.86 12.62 -4.39
C PRO A 396 -13.45 13.54 -3.23
N ASN A 397 -13.39 13.04 -1.99
CA ASN A 397 -12.97 13.84 -0.85
C ASN A 397 -11.46 14.14 -0.86
N GLU A 398 -10.67 13.30 -1.51
CA GLU A 398 -9.24 13.51 -1.65
C GLU A 398 -8.93 14.77 -2.48
N ALA A 399 -9.79 15.13 -3.43
CA ALA A 399 -9.66 16.36 -4.21
C ALA A 399 -9.75 17.65 -3.37
N LYS A 400 -10.12 17.58 -2.10
CA LYS A 400 -10.22 18.73 -1.18
C LYS A 400 -8.96 18.96 -0.35
N LYS A 401 -7.95 18.11 -0.50
CA LYS A 401 -6.74 18.12 0.33
C LYS A 401 -5.51 18.52 -0.49
N ASP A 402 -4.60 19.23 0.16
CA ASP A 402 -3.29 19.58 -0.38
C ASP A 402 -2.28 18.45 -0.11
N LEU A 403 -1.18 18.37 -0.85
CA LEU A 403 -0.08 17.46 -0.53
C LEU A 403 0.62 17.87 0.77
N VAL A 404 0.91 19.16 0.94
CA VAL A 404 1.46 19.71 2.18
C VAL A 404 0.32 20.32 2.98
N ARG A 405 0.08 19.81 4.18
CA ARG A 405 -1.09 20.16 5.00
C ARG A 405 -0.72 20.55 6.41
N PHE A 406 -0.89 21.80 6.76
CA PHE A 406 -0.72 22.29 8.14
C PHE A 406 -2.03 22.32 8.95
N LYS A 407 -3.13 21.85 8.36
CA LYS A 407 -4.45 21.81 9.00
C LYS A 407 -5.03 20.40 8.85
N TYR A 408 -5.01 19.63 9.91
CA TYR A 408 -5.56 18.28 9.98
C TYR A 408 -6.14 18.02 11.39
N SER A 409 -7.06 17.09 11.48
CA SER A 409 -7.68 16.70 12.76
C SER A 409 -6.70 15.89 13.61
N ASN A 410 -6.17 14.83 13.01
CA ASN A 410 -5.15 13.97 13.59
C ASN A 410 -3.96 13.89 12.61
N LYS A 411 -2.74 13.79 13.13
CA LYS A 411 -1.53 13.56 12.34
C LYS A 411 -1.59 12.29 11.48
N GLU A 412 -2.32 11.27 11.94
CA GLU A 412 -2.57 10.06 11.17
C GLU A 412 -3.42 10.31 9.88
N ASP A 413 -4.18 11.40 9.82
CA ASP A 413 -5.03 11.72 8.66
C ASP A 413 -4.25 12.18 7.42
N VAL A 414 -2.93 12.39 7.55
CA VAL A 414 -2.08 12.78 6.42
C VAL A 414 -1.64 11.59 5.56
N PHE A 415 -1.82 10.35 6.05
CA PHE A 415 -1.53 9.11 5.32
C PHE A 415 -2.75 8.71 4.51
N ASP A 416 -2.85 9.22 3.29
CA ASP A 416 -4.01 9.03 2.41
C ASP A 416 -3.63 9.03 0.92
N LEU A 417 -4.61 8.82 0.05
CA LEU A 417 -4.41 8.77 -1.41
C LEU A 417 -3.79 10.05 -1.99
N VAL A 418 -3.78 11.16 -1.23
CA VAL A 418 -3.13 12.40 -1.66
C VAL A 418 -1.63 12.33 -1.44
N SER A 419 -1.19 11.95 -0.23
CA SER A 419 0.24 11.84 0.09
C SER A 419 0.95 10.75 -0.71
N TYR A 420 0.22 9.68 -1.08
CA TYR A 420 0.72 8.55 -1.88
C TYR A 420 0.42 8.77 -3.36
N GLN A 421 -0.72 8.35 -3.85
CA GLN A 421 -1.05 8.19 -5.28
C GLN A 421 -1.10 9.50 -6.07
N LYS A 422 -1.74 10.55 -5.50
CA LYS A 422 -1.70 11.89 -6.13
C LYS A 422 -0.26 12.37 -6.20
N GLY A 423 0.48 12.23 -5.10
CA GLY A 423 1.88 12.62 -5.02
C GLY A 423 2.75 11.93 -6.05
N GLY A 424 2.65 10.59 -6.17
CA GLY A 424 3.38 9.81 -7.17
C GLY A 424 3.09 10.26 -8.60
N ARG A 425 1.82 10.60 -8.92
CA ARG A 425 1.48 11.17 -10.23
C ARG A 425 2.05 12.57 -10.43
N VAL A 426 2.08 13.40 -9.38
CA VAL A 426 2.71 14.73 -9.42
C VAL A 426 4.21 14.62 -9.71
N GLN A 427 4.91 13.65 -9.08
CA GLN A 427 6.32 13.37 -9.40
C GLN A 427 6.52 12.95 -10.86
N HIS A 428 5.61 12.15 -11.39
CA HIS A 428 5.65 11.72 -12.80
C HIS A 428 5.51 12.91 -13.75
N MET A 429 4.58 13.85 -13.45
CA MET A 429 4.46 15.11 -14.21
C MET A 429 5.72 15.96 -14.11
N LEU A 430 6.28 16.10 -12.91
CA LEU A 430 7.50 16.89 -12.69
C LEU A 430 8.69 16.32 -13.47
N ARG A 431 8.89 14.98 -13.40
CA ARG A 431 9.94 14.28 -14.16
C ARG A 431 9.80 14.52 -15.66
N ASN A 432 8.60 14.44 -16.21
CA ASN A 432 8.35 14.73 -17.63
C ASN A 432 8.64 16.20 -17.96
N TYR A 433 8.22 17.12 -17.09
CA TYR A 433 8.39 18.57 -17.32
C TYR A 433 9.85 19.03 -17.32
N VAL A 434 10.68 18.50 -16.40
CA VAL A 434 12.09 18.89 -16.28
C VAL A 434 13.04 17.97 -17.06
N GLY A 435 12.60 16.77 -17.40
CA GLY A 435 13.39 15.70 -18.04
C GLY A 435 14.14 14.84 -17.04
N ASP A 436 14.43 13.59 -17.43
CA ASP A 436 15.03 12.56 -16.57
C ASP A 436 16.33 13.00 -15.90
N ASP A 437 17.28 13.51 -16.64
CA ASP A 437 18.60 13.89 -16.11
C ASP A 437 18.47 14.98 -15.04
N ALA A 438 17.73 16.04 -15.33
CA ALA A 438 17.50 17.11 -14.37
C ALA A 438 16.70 16.61 -13.15
N TYR A 439 15.72 15.74 -13.34
CA TYR A 439 14.92 15.19 -12.25
C TYR A 439 15.81 14.43 -11.24
N PHE A 440 16.60 13.47 -11.70
CA PHE A 440 17.42 12.66 -10.79
C PHE A 440 18.61 13.45 -10.20
N ARG A 441 19.17 14.41 -10.93
CA ARG A 441 20.17 15.33 -10.36
C ARG A 441 19.59 16.21 -9.27
N SER A 442 18.35 16.66 -9.42
CA SER A 442 17.66 17.44 -8.39
C SER A 442 17.40 16.61 -7.13
N LEU A 443 17.01 15.35 -7.28
CA LEU A 443 16.88 14.43 -6.14
C LEU A 443 18.22 14.17 -5.46
N ASN A 444 19.30 14.02 -6.23
CA ASN A 444 20.65 13.89 -5.68
C ASN A 444 21.05 15.13 -4.86
N SER A 445 20.83 16.35 -5.42
CA SER A 445 21.09 17.61 -4.72
C SER A 445 20.29 17.71 -3.42
N TYR A 446 18.99 17.39 -3.45
CA TYR A 446 18.15 17.36 -2.26
C TYR A 446 18.69 16.42 -1.18
N LEU A 447 19.01 15.18 -1.54
CA LEU A 447 19.49 14.15 -0.61
C LEU A 447 20.87 14.50 -0.02
N THR A 448 21.79 14.98 -0.85
CA THR A 448 23.15 15.27 -0.40
C THR A 448 23.21 16.51 0.49
N THR A 449 22.41 17.53 0.21
CA THR A 449 22.33 18.77 1.00
C THR A 449 21.67 18.53 2.35
N ASN A 450 20.65 17.67 2.39
CA ASN A 450 19.83 17.45 3.58
C ASN A 450 20.15 16.13 4.31
N LYS A 451 21.21 15.42 3.94
CA LYS A 451 21.57 14.13 4.56
C LYS A 451 21.62 14.22 6.09
N PHE A 452 20.95 13.26 6.73
CA PHE A 452 20.78 13.20 8.20
C PHE A 452 20.15 14.43 8.81
N LYS A 453 19.30 15.13 8.03
CA LYS A 453 18.54 16.29 8.47
C LYS A 453 17.05 16.06 8.13
N SER A 454 16.24 17.04 8.53
CA SER A 454 14.84 17.09 8.16
C SER A 454 14.65 17.89 6.88
N GLY A 455 13.68 17.50 6.07
CA GLY A 455 13.35 18.10 4.78
C GLY A 455 11.88 18.52 4.68
N GLU A 456 11.65 19.57 3.90
CA GLU A 456 10.33 20.09 3.53
C GLU A 456 10.16 20.11 2.01
N ALA A 457 8.92 20.23 1.56
CA ALA A 457 8.61 20.39 0.14
C ALA A 457 9.34 21.61 -0.49
N HIS A 458 9.56 22.68 0.26
CA HIS A 458 10.29 23.85 -0.24
C HIS A 458 11.77 23.56 -0.53
N GLN A 459 12.45 22.78 0.30
CA GLN A 459 13.85 22.42 0.05
C GLN A 459 13.96 21.52 -1.19
N MET A 460 12.98 20.66 -1.42
CA MET A 460 12.91 19.87 -2.66
C MET A 460 12.75 20.80 -3.87
N ARG A 461 11.84 21.79 -3.83
CA ARG A 461 11.70 22.80 -4.88
C ARG A 461 13.01 23.51 -5.19
N LEU A 462 13.69 24.00 -4.16
CA LEU A 462 14.93 24.74 -4.33
C LEU A 462 16.04 23.87 -4.99
N ALA A 463 16.13 22.59 -4.66
CA ALA A 463 17.05 21.68 -5.32
C ALA A 463 16.72 21.52 -6.83
N PHE A 464 15.44 21.46 -7.19
CA PHE A 464 15.02 21.42 -8.58
C PHE A 464 15.29 22.74 -9.33
N GLU A 465 15.03 23.88 -8.71
CA GLU A 465 15.31 25.20 -9.28
C GLU A 465 16.80 25.42 -9.50
N GLU A 466 17.65 25.00 -8.54
CA GLU A 466 19.11 25.09 -8.67
C GLU A 466 19.65 24.30 -9.85
N VAL A 467 19.17 23.07 -10.04
CA VAL A 467 19.63 22.20 -11.13
C VAL A 467 19.10 22.63 -12.48
N THR A 468 17.84 23.07 -12.53
CA THR A 468 17.16 23.34 -13.82
C THR A 468 17.29 24.80 -14.26
N GLY A 469 17.60 25.73 -13.36
CA GLY A 469 17.54 27.16 -13.60
C GLY A 469 16.13 27.69 -13.88
N LYS A 470 15.07 26.92 -13.63
CA LYS A 470 13.66 27.26 -13.86
C LYS A 470 13.02 27.75 -12.55
N ASP A 471 12.13 28.72 -12.61
CA ASP A 471 11.18 28.98 -11.54
C ASP A 471 10.12 27.88 -11.53
N LEU A 472 10.04 27.13 -10.44
CA LEU A 472 9.08 26.07 -10.22
C LEU A 472 8.06 26.40 -9.13
N SER A 473 8.03 27.66 -8.66
CA SER A 473 7.09 28.14 -7.65
C SER A 473 5.64 27.89 -8.06
N TRP A 474 5.31 28.11 -9.35
CA TRP A 474 3.98 27.85 -9.89
C TRP A 474 3.57 26.38 -9.72
N PHE A 475 4.51 25.44 -9.99
CA PHE A 475 4.25 24.00 -9.91
C PHE A 475 3.99 23.59 -8.46
N TRP A 476 4.84 24.05 -7.52
CA TRP A 476 4.65 23.76 -6.09
C TRP A 476 3.37 24.40 -5.53
N ASN A 477 3.08 25.65 -5.87
CA ASN A 477 1.84 26.31 -5.44
C ASN A 477 0.60 25.58 -5.96
N GLN A 478 0.65 25.06 -7.19
CA GLN A 478 -0.47 24.36 -7.78
C GLN A 478 -0.68 22.95 -7.21
N TRP A 479 0.39 22.20 -7.05
CA TRP A 479 0.31 20.74 -6.80
C TRP A 479 0.65 20.36 -5.37
N TYR A 480 1.59 21.02 -4.69
CA TYR A 480 1.96 20.72 -3.30
C TYR A 480 1.14 21.49 -2.29
N PHE A 481 0.93 22.79 -2.53
CA PHE A 481 0.20 23.69 -1.64
C PHE A 481 -1.23 23.98 -2.11
N GLY A 482 -1.68 23.30 -3.14
CA GLY A 482 -3.02 23.45 -3.70
C GLY A 482 -3.74 22.12 -3.87
N SER A 483 -5.01 22.12 -3.51
CA SER A 483 -5.90 20.96 -3.61
C SER A 483 -6.44 20.78 -5.04
N GLY A 484 -7.02 19.60 -5.28
CA GLY A 484 -7.76 19.28 -6.48
C GLY A 484 -6.91 18.77 -7.63
N HIS A 485 -7.58 18.64 -8.75
CA HIS A 485 -7.06 18.29 -10.07
C HIS A 485 -7.96 18.88 -11.15
N PRO A 486 -7.47 19.12 -12.37
CA PRO A 486 -8.29 19.59 -13.46
C PRO A 486 -9.26 18.52 -13.97
N VAL A 487 -10.48 18.94 -14.28
CA VAL A 487 -11.45 18.17 -15.08
C VAL A 487 -11.54 18.86 -16.43
N VAL A 488 -11.14 18.17 -17.48
CA VAL A 488 -10.90 18.77 -18.78
C VAL A 488 -11.80 18.17 -19.86
N LYS A 489 -12.35 19.02 -20.69
CA LYS A 489 -12.99 18.65 -21.95
C LYS A 489 -12.12 19.11 -23.11
N VAL A 490 -11.88 18.24 -24.07
CA VAL A 490 -11.11 18.53 -25.29
C VAL A 490 -12.01 18.37 -26.49
N ASP A 491 -12.16 19.46 -27.25
CA ASP A 491 -12.92 19.52 -28.52
C ASP A 491 -12.00 19.86 -29.70
N TYR A 492 -12.39 19.45 -30.90
CA TYR A 492 -11.64 19.64 -32.12
C TYR A 492 -12.54 20.29 -33.17
N ASN A 493 -12.13 21.44 -33.70
CA ASN A 493 -12.85 22.14 -34.75
C ASN A 493 -12.01 22.24 -36.03
N TYR A 494 -12.60 21.84 -37.17
CA TYR A 494 -11.99 21.80 -38.48
C TYR A 494 -12.70 22.72 -39.50
N ASP A 495 -13.54 23.68 -39.06
CA ASP A 495 -14.36 24.53 -39.91
C ASP A 495 -13.53 25.46 -40.80
N VAL A 496 -12.32 25.80 -40.35
CA VAL A 496 -11.38 26.59 -41.15
C VAL A 496 -10.51 25.67 -42.02
N PRO A 497 -10.60 25.72 -43.33
CA PRO A 497 -9.79 24.88 -44.21
C PRO A 497 -8.29 25.01 -43.93
N GLY A 498 -7.60 23.85 -43.82
CA GLY A 498 -6.16 23.80 -43.53
C GLY A 498 -5.78 24.10 -42.08
N LYS A 499 -6.74 24.21 -41.20
CA LYS A 499 -6.50 24.44 -39.77
C LYS A 499 -7.33 23.51 -38.88
N VAL A 500 -6.74 23.07 -37.77
CA VAL A 500 -7.46 22.47 -36.67
C VAL A 500 -7.35 23.36 -35.41
N MET A 501 -8.46 23.66 -34.81
CA MET A 501 -8.54 24.30 -33.49
C MET A 501 -8.77 23.24 -32.43
N VAL A 502 -7.86 23.17 -31.46
CA VAL A 502 -7.96 22.31 -30.28
C VAL A 502 -8.43 23.18 -29.13
N ILE A 503 -9.61 22.91 -28.63
CA ILE A 503 -10.25 23.67 -27.55
C ILE A 503 -10.13 22.86 -26.27
N ILE A 504 -9.50 23.41 -25.28
CA ILE A 504 -9.28 22.80 -23.96
C ILE A 504 -10.05 23.60 -22.93
N GLU A 505 -11.11 23.02 -22.41
CA GLU A 505 -11.98 23.64 -21.40
C GLU A 505 -11.80 22.93 -20.04
N GLN A 506 -11.49 23.71 -19.01
CA GLN A 506 -11.43 23.24 -17.62
C GLN A 506 -12.82 23.34 -16.99
N THR A 507 -13.44 22.20 -16.70
CA THR A 507 -14.86 22.07 -16.32
C THR A 507 -15.10 21.76 -14.84
N GLN A 508 -14.03 21.70 -14.00
CA GLN A 508 -14.18 21.50 -12.56
C GLN A 508 -15.05 22.59 -11.92
N LYS A 509 -15.78 22.20 -10.85
CA LYS A 509 -16.75 23.07 -10.17
C LYS A 509 -16.12 24.13 -9.26
N THR A 510 -14.81 24.25 -9.22
CA THR A 510 -14.09 25.25 -8.42
C THR A 510 -13.65 26.39 -9.29
N ASP A 511 -13.38 27.56 -8.70
CA ASP A 511 -12.85 28.74 -9.41
C ASP A 511 -11.37 28.58 -9.77
N LYS A 512 -10.69 27.53 -9.25
CA LYS A 512 -9.29 27.28 -9.53
C LYS A 512 -9.10 26.89 -10.98
N VAL A 513 -8.25 27.59 -11.69
CA VAL A 513 -7.74 27.25 -13.02
C VAL A 513 -6.34 26.69 -12.86
N PHE A 514 -6.07 25.57 -13.52
CA PHE A 514 -4.77 24.92 -13.49
C PHE A 514 -3.93 25.35 -14.69
N THR A 515 -2.66 25.59 -14.46
CA THR A 515 -1.66 25.77 -15.50
C THR A 515 -1.14 24.42 -15.95
N LEU A 516 -1.33 24.07 -17.24
CA LEU A 516 -1.05 22.76 -17.80
C LEU A 516 -0.07 22.87 -18.98
N PRO A 517 1.21 22.49 -18.81
CA PRO A 517 2.12 22.32 -19.93
C PRO A 517 1.75 21.03 -20.68
N LEU A 518 1.35 21.17 -21.94
CA LEU A 518 0.82 20.06 -22.74
C LEU A 518 1.64 19.83 -24.01
N ALA A 519 1.95 18.59 -24.30
CA ALA A 519 2.37 18.15 -25.61
C ALA A 519 1.15 17.76 -26.45
N ILE A 520 1.05 18.28 -27.67
CA ILE A 520 0.01 17.93 -28.64
C ILE A 520 0.70 17.42 -29.90
N ASP A 521 0.43 16.16 -30.26
CA ASP A 521 0.96 15.52 -31.48
C ASP A 521 -0.13 15.46 -32.55
N LEU A 522 0.17 16.00 -33.76
CA LEU A 522 -0.65 15.86 -34.96
C LEU A 522 -0.08 14.74 -35.83
N TYR A 523 -0.87 13.70 -36.08
CA TYR A 523 -0.46 12.53 -36.83
C TYR A 523 -1.03 12.56 -38.26
N ASN A 524 -0.19 12.15 -39.23
CA ASN A 524 -0.57 11.76 -40.59
C ASN A 524 0.10 10.40 -40.87
N GLY A 525 -0.67 9.33 -40.91
CA GLY A 525 -0.13 7.99 -40.85
C GLY A 525 0.75 7.78 -39.61
N ALA A 526 1.94 7.25 -39.79
CA ALA A 526 2.92 7.09 -38.71
C ALA A 526 3.73 8.36 -38.37
N ALA A 527 3.73 9.34 -39.28
CA ALA A 527 4.44 10.59 -39.04
C ALA A 527 3.67 11.51 -38.11
N LYS A 528 4.39 12.20 -37.24
CA LYS A 528 3.78 13.16 -36.33
C LYS A 528 4.55 14.46 -36.22
N LYS A 529 3.84 15.53 -35.95
CA LYS A 529 4.41 16.84 -35.59
C LYS A 529 3.97 17.22 -34.21
N ARG A 530 4.94 17.49 -33.34
CA ARG A 530 4.71 17.89 -31.95
C ARG A 530 4.66 19.40 -31.78
N TYR A 531 3.74 19.81 -30.91
CA TYR A 531 3.61 21.17 -30.43
C TYR A 531 3.53 21.15 -28.90
N ASN A 532 4.28 22.04 -28.24
CA ASN A 532 4.21 22.26 -26.81
C ASN A 532 3.45 23.56 -26.55
N VAL A 533 2.41 23.47 -25.73
CA VAL A 533 1.51 24.60 -25.43
C VAL A 533 1.27 24.67 -23.93
N TRP A 534 0.78 25.80 -23.46
CA TRP A 534 0.36 26.03 -22.07
C TRP A 534 -1.14 26.35 -22.06
N ALA A 535 -1.92 25.52 -21.39
CA ALA A 535 -3.32 25.84 -21.09
C ALA A 535 -3.36 26.47 -19.71
N GLU A 536 -3.72 27.78 -19.66
CA GLU A 536 -3.62 28.61 -18.46
C GLU A 536 -4.95 29.28 -18.11
N ASN A 537 -5.94 29.15 -19.01
CA ASN A 537 -7.24 29.75 -18.85
C ASN A 537 -8.35 28.73 -18.65
N LYS A 538 -9.54 29.21 -18.30
CA LYS A 538 -10.74 28.38 -18.20
C LYS A 538 -11.05 27.69 -19.53
N VAL A 539 -10.78 28.37 -20.65
CA VAL A 539 -10.87 27.89 -22.02
C VAL A 539 -9.67 28.40 -22.81
N ASP A 540 -8.90 27.48 -23.35
CA ASP A 540 -7.82 27.79 -24.29
C ASP A 540 -8.11 27.18 -25.65
N THR A 541 -7.75 27.92 -26.73
CA THR A 541 -7.89 27.45 -28.11
C THR A 541 -6.55 27.53 -28.81
N PHE A 542 -6.03 26.38 -29.22
CA PHE A 542 -4.79 26.26 -29.97
C PHE A 542 -5.07 25.94 -31.44
N THR A 543 -4.54 26.76 -32.33
CA THR A 543 -4.77 26.58 -33.77
C THR A 543 -3.51 26.08 -34.48
N PHE A 544 -3.63 24.94 -35.15
CA PHE A 544 -2.53 24.33 -35.90
C PHE A 544 -2.88 24.25 -37.37
N SER A 545 -1.95 24.72 -38.21
CA SER A 545 -2.09 24.61 -39.66
C SER A 545 -1.64 23.24 -40.18
N TYR A 546 -2.34 22.71 -41.18
CA TYR A 546 -2.00 21.45 -41.81
C TYR A 546 -2.19 21.54 -43.35
N THR A 547 -1.42 20.78 -44.09
CA THR A 547 -1.60 20.60 -45.55
C THR A 547 -2.56 19.45 -45.88
N GLN A 548 -2.54 18.41 -45.04
CA GLN A 548 -3.45 17.29 -45.05
C GLN A 548 -4.10 17.18 -43.67
N LYS A 549 -5.42 16.97 -43.61
CA LYS A 549 -6.16 16.83 -42.35
C LYS A 549 -5.52 15.73 -41.53
N PRO A 550 -5.14 16.00 -40.27
CA PRO A 550 -4.51 15.00 -39.45
C PRO A 550 -5.47 13.83 -39.15
N ASP A 551 -4.95 12.61 -39.21
CA ASP A 551 -5.66 11.39 -38.84
C ASP A 551 -5.95 11.34 -37.32
N LEU A 552 -5.08 12.00 -36.53
CA LEU A 552 -5.20 12.09 -35.08
C LEU A 552 -4.56 13.39 -34.57
N VAL A 553 -5.26 14.06 -33.67
CA VAL A 553 -4.69 15.07 -32.77
C VAL A 553 -4.66 14.46 -31.39
N ASN A 554 -3.47 14.24 -30.86
CA ASN A 554 -3.25 13.58 -29.56
C ASN A 554 -2.86 14.60 -28.49
N VAL A 555 -3.79 14.97 -27.64
CA VAL A 555 -3.58 15.91 -26.52
C VAL A 555 -3.06 15.17 -25.31
N ASP A 556 -2.13 15.77 -24.56
CA ASP A 556 -1.28 15.11 -23.56
C ASP A 556 -0.58 13.91 -24.21
N ALA A 557 0.21 14.20 -25.23
CA ALA A 557 0.85 13.18 -26.04
C ALA A 557 1.89 12.33 -25.28
N ASP A 558 2.32 12.81 -24.10
CA ASP A 558 3.20 12.07 -23.19
C ASP A 558 2.42 11.28 -22.10
N LYS A 559 1.09 11.51 -22.00
CA LYS A 559 0.17 10.80 -21.10
C LYS A 559 0.52 10.91 -19.63
N VAL A 560 0.98 12.09 -19.21
CA VAL A 560 1.49 12.32 -17.85
C VAL A 560 0.56 13.12 -16.95
N MET A 561 -0.41 13.86 -17.52
CA MET A 561 -1.24 14.77 -16.74
C MET A 561 -2.09 14.08 -15.67
N LEU A 562 -2.11 14.66 -14.47
CA LEU A 562 -3.07 14.35 -13.43
C LEU A 562 -4.38 15.09 -13.71
N TRP A 563 -5.28 14.47 -14.45
CA TRP A 563 -6.57 15.05 -14.80
C TRP A 563 -7.66 14.00 -15.06
N GLN A 564 -8.91 14.43 -14.96
CA GLN A 564 -10.03 13.71 -15.55
C GLN A 564 -10.34 14.33 -16.91
N LYS A 565 -10.17 13.56 -17.97
CA LYS A 565 -10.28 14.05 -19.35
C LYS A 565 -11.49 13.45 -20.08
N THR A 566 -12.32 14.32 -20.66
CA THR A 566 -13.29 13.95 -21.72
C THR A 566 -12.70 14.40 -23.04
N ASP A 567 -12.35 13.43 -23.89
CA ASP A 567 -11.69 13.64 -25.18
C ASP A 567 -12.66 13.33 -26.31
N ASN A 568 -13.11 14.34 -27.03
CA ASN A 568 -14.15 14.24 -28.06
C ASN A 568 -13.58 13.87 -29.45
N LYS A 569 -12.65 12.94 -29.48
CA LYS A 569 -12.15 12.30 -30.69
C LYS A 569 -13.22 11.45 -31.36
N THR A 570 -13.13 11.31 -32.69
CA THR A 570 -13.95 10.38 -33.46
C THR A 570 -13.46 8.93 -33.29
N ALA A 571 -14.26 7.99 -33.76
CA ALA A 571 -13.88 6.57 -33.77
C ALA A 571 -12.62 6.34 -34.62
N GLU A 572 -12.53 7.01 -35.77
CA GLU A 572 -11.38 6.96 -36.71
C GLU A 572 -10.10 7.44 -36.00
N ASN A 573 -10.21 8.52 -35.21
CA ASN A 573 -9.06 9.02 -34.44
C ASN A 573 -8.58 7.99 -33.43
N PHE A 574 -9.50 7.30 -32.73
CA PHE A 574 -9.12 6.24 -31.77
C PHE A 574 -8.55 5.00 -32.48
N ILE A 575 -9.06 4.62 -33.64
CA ILE A 575 -8.48 3.56 -34.47
C ILE A 575 -7.03 3.92 -34.84
N HIS A 576 -6.82 5.16 -35.28
CA HIS A 576 -5.48 5.66 -35.61
C HIS A 576 -4.57 5.69 -34.39
N GLN A 577 -5.10 6.16 -33.25
CA GLN A 577 -4.38 6.20 -31.96
C GLN A 577 -3.90 4.80 -31.53
N LEU A 578 -4.77 3.79 -31.56
CA LEU A 578 -4.39 2.42 -31.23
C LEU A 578 -3.24 1.90 -32.11
N LYS A 579 -3.27 2.27 -33.40
CA LYS A 579 -2.30 1.76 -34.38
C LYS A 579 -0.93 2.46 -34.31
N TYR A 580 -0.91 3.78 -34.07
CA TYR A 580 0.29 4.59 -34.29
C TYR A 580 0.80 5.32 -33.03
N ALA A 581 -0.02 5.54 -32.01
CA ALA A 581 0.43 6.16 -30.78
C ALA A 581 0.88 5.06 -29.81
N PRO A 582 2.18 5.05 -29.40
CA PRO A 582 2.82 3.83 -28.88
C PRO A 582 2.67 3.65 -27.36
N LEU A 583 2.26 4.70 -26.61
CA LEU A 583 2.25 4.65 -25.16
C LEU A 583 1.13 3.75 -24.63
N TYR A 584 1.33 3.20 -23.44
CA TYR A 584 0.34 2.37 -22.76
C TYR A 584 -1.03 3.04 -22.69
N LEU A 585 -1.08 4.31 -22.21
CA LEU A 585 -2.34 5.03 -22.09
C LEU A 585 -2.98 5.40 -23.41
N ASP A 586 -2.20 5.63 -24.48
CA ASP A 586 -2.78 5.81 -25.82
C ASP A 586 -3.61 4.61 -26.23
N ARG A 587 -3.02 3.41 -26.10
CA ARG A 587 -3.67 2.15 -26.48
C ARG A 587 -4.85 1.83 -25.55
N LYS A 588 -4.67 2.06 -24.24
CA LYS A 588 -5.72 1.86 -23.24
C LYS A 588 -6.93 2.77 -23.49
N GLU A 589 -6.72 4.07 -23.73
CA GLU A 589 -7.79 5.03 -24.04
C GLU A 589 -8.61 4.59 -25.26
N ALA A 590 -7.94 4.12 -26.33
CA ALA A 590 -8.61 3.62 -27.52
C ALA A 590 -9.43 2.35 -27.24
N LEU A 591 -8.85 1.37 -26.55
CA LEU A 591 -9.52 0.12 -26.17
C LEU A 591 -10.70 0.37 -25.21
N ASP A 592 -10.59 1.33 -24.31
CA ASP A 592 -11.68 1.73 -23.41
C ASP A 592 -12.83 2.38 -24.19
N PHE A 593 -12.50 3.22 -25.18
CA PHE A 593 -13.50 3.81 -26.08
C PHE A 593 -14.22 2.74 -26.90
N PHE A 594 -13.49 1.79 -27.49
CA PHE A 594 -14.09 0.70 -28.26
C PHE A 594 -14.99 -0.19 -27.42
N GLY A 595 -14.57 -0.50 -26.20
CA GLY A 595 -15.41 -1.25 -25.26
C GLY A 595 -16.69 -0.51 -24.89
N LYS A 596 -16.58 0.79 -24.57
CA LYS A 596 -17.73 1.64 -24.22
C LYS A 596 -18.72 1.81 -25.39
N LYS A 597 -18.22 1.91 -26.62
CA LYS A 597 -19.03 2.08 -27.84
C LYS A 597 -19.43 0.76 -28.48
N ALA A 598 -19.02 -0.38 -27.93
CA ALA A 598 -19.26 -1.72 -28.46
C ALA A 598 -18.83 -1.83 -29.92
N MET A 599 -17.56 -1.46 -30.21
CA MET A 599 -16.95 -1.48 -31.53
C MET A 599 -16.11 -2.74 -31.75
N PRO A 600 -16.07 -3.31 -32.96
CA PRO A 600 -15.32 -4.54 -33.27
C PRO A 600 -13.81 -4.38 -33.12
N GLU A 601 -13.28 -3.16 -33.27
CA GLU A 601 -11.86 -2.80 -33.08
C GLU A 601 -11.34 -3.12 -31.66
N LEU A 602 -12.24 -3.33 -30.71
CA LEU A 602 -11.86 -3.83 -29.36
C LEU A 602 -11.03 -5.11 -29.47
N ALA A 603 -11.32 -5.98 -30.43
CA ALA A 603 -10.60 -7.24 -30.61
C ALA A 603 -9.12 -7.07 -30.97
N GLU A 604 -8.70 -5.91 -31.52
CA GLU A 604 -7.29 -5.63 -31.78
C GLU A 604 -6.44 -5.63 -30.50
N GLY A 605 -7.05 -5.31 -29.35
CA GLY A 605 -6.37 -5.37 -28.07
C GLY A 605 -5.96 -6.79 -27.65
N LEU A 606 -6.49 -7.85 -28.27
CA LEU A 606 -6.01 -9.22 -28.04
C LEU A 606 -4.58 -9.44 -28.56
N LYS A 607 -4.10 -8.58 -29.44
CA LYS A 607 -2.75 -8.60 -30.03
C LYS A 607 -1.78 -7.64 -29.35
N ASP A 608 -2.22 -6.88 -28.34
CA ASP A 608 -1.38 -5.89 -27.69
C ASP A 608 -0.11 -6.53 -27.11
N LYS A 609 1.02 -5.83 -27.21
CA LYS A 609 2.32 -6.28 -26.71
C LYS A 609 2.32 -6.46 -25.19
N TYR A 610 1.49 -5.71 -24.46
CA TYR A 610 1.41 -5.71 -23.01
C TYR A 610 0.31 -6.64 -22.50
N ALA A 611 0.70 -7.70 -21.80
CA ALA A 611 -0.22 -8.75 -21.37
C ALA A 611 -1.42 -8.26 -20.54
N PRO A 612 -1.27 -7.29 -19.61
CA PRO A 612 -2.42 -6.73 -18.89
C PRO A 612 -3.45 -6.05 -19.80
N LEU A 613 -3.05 -5.42 -20.92
CA LEU A 613 -4.01 -4.88 -21.89
C LEU A 613 -4.73 -6.00 -22.66
N ARG A 614 -4.04 -7.09 -23.04
CA ARG A 614 -4.69 -8.28 -23.59
C ARG A 614 -5.73 -8.84 -22.62
N ARG A 615 -5.35 -8.99 -21.32
CA ARG A 615 -6.26 -9.46 -20.26
C ARG A 615 -7.48 -8.54 -20.12
N SER A 616 -7.27 -7.23 -20.06
CA SER A 616 -8.36 -6.24 -19.98
C SER A 616 -9.31 -6.34 -21.20
N THR A 617 -8.74 -6.54 -22.38
CA THR A 617 -9.52 -6.73 -23.62
C THR A 617 -10.37 -8.00 -23.57
N ILE A 618 -9.81 -9.14 -23.12
CA ILE A 618 -10.55 -10.40 -22.95
C ILE A 618 -11.75 -10.17 -22.03
N ASN A 619 -11.53 -9.50 -20.87
CA ASN A 619 -12.61 -9.24 -19.92
C ASN A 619 -13.72 -8.35 -20.51
N LYS A 620 -13.35 -7.29 -21.28
CA LYS A 620 -14.31 -6.43 -21.96
C LYS A 620 -15.09 -7.18 -23.05
N LEU A 621 -14.40 -8.01 -23.83
CA LEU A 621 -15.04 -8.85 -24.85
C LEU A 621 -16.02 -9.84 -24.25
N GLY A 622 -15.73 -10.41 -23.08
CA GLY A 622 -16.58 -11.35 -22.36
C GLY A 622 -17.95 -10.78 -21.96
N THR A 623 -18.06 -9.46 -21.84
CA THR A 623 -19.30 -8.75 -21.50
C THR A 623 -19.91 -8.01 -22.71
N SER A 624 -19.21 -8.00 -23.85
CA SER A 624 -19.63 -7.29 -25.05
C SER A 624 -20.57 -8.12 -25.94
N LYS A 625 -21.16 -7.48 -26.93
CA LYS A 625 -21.92 -8.17 -27.99
C LYS A 625 -21.07 -9.07 -28.89
N PHE A 626 -19.73 -8.90 -28.86
CA PHE A 626 -18.79 -9.69 -29.66
C PHE A 626 -18.30 -10.96 -28.97
N LYS A 627 -18.79 -11.24 -27.79
CA LYS A 627 -18.39 -12.44 -27.02
C LYS A 627 -18.55 -13.75 -27.80
N ASP A 628 -19.54 -13.82 -28.73
CA ASP A 628 -19.85 -14.99 -29.54
C ASP A 628 -19.31 -14.91 -30.98
N ASP A 629 -18.51 -13.88 -31.31
CA ASP A 629 -17.86 -13.75 -32.60
C ASP A 629 -16.79 -14.85 -32.77
N VAL A 630 -16.84 -15.56 -33.93
CA VAL A 630 -15.95 -16.70 -34.20
C VAL A 630 -14.48 -16.29 -34.15
N LYS A 631 -14.10 -15.16 -34.75
CA LYS A 631 -12.71 -14.68 -34.79
C LYS A 631 -12.21 -14.29 -33.40
N VAL A 632 -13.09 -13.71 -32.57
CA VAL A 632 -12.78 -13.38 -31.19
C VAL A 632 -12.54 -14.67 -30.40
N ILE A 633 -13.41 -15.67 -30.56
CA ILE A 633 -13.25 -16.97 -29.87
C ILE A 633 -11.94 -17.64 -30.31
N GLU A 634 -11.64 -17.72 -31.61
CA GLU A 634 -10.41 -18.32 -32.13
C GLU A 634 -9.16 -17.63 -31.59
N ALA A 635 -9.16 -16.28 -31.53
CA ALA A 635 -8.04 -15.52 -30.97
C ALA A 635 -7.86 -15.80 -29.46
N ILE A 636 -8.96 -15.94 -28.73
CA ILE A 636 -8.92 -16.26 -27.29
C ILE A 636 -8.51 -17.73 -27.07
N GLU A 637 -8.93 -18.66 -27.90
CA GLU A 637 -8.43 -20.06 -27.90
C GLU A 637 -6.92 -20.12 -28.09
N GLN A 638 -6.39 -19.31 -29.02
CA GLN A 638 -4.95 -19.20 -29.21
C GLN A 638 -4.26 -18.68 -27.94
N ILE A 639 -4.77 -17.60 -27.33
CA ILE A 639 -4.22 -17.05 -26.08
C ILE A 639 -4.28 -18.09 -24.95
N ALA A 640 -5.39 -18.80 -24.77
CA ALA A 640 -5.55 -19.84 -23.76
C ALA A 640 -4.48 -20.95 -23.89
N ASN A 641 -4.03 -21.25 -25.12
CA ASN A 641 -3.05 -22.29 -25.40
C ASN A 641 -1.60 -21.79 -25.35
N THR A 642 -1.31 -20.54 -25.76
CA THR A 642 0.06 -20.08 -26.02
C THR A 642 0.57 -18.99 -25.09
N GLU A 643 -0.33 -18.31 -24.35
CA GLU A 643 0.04 -17.17 -23.51
C GLU A 643 0.97 -17.56 -22.36
N LYS A 644 2.05 -16.79 -22.19
CA LYS A 644 3.04 -17.00 -21.13
C LYS A 644 2.65 -16.32 -19.81
N ASN A 645 1.99 -15.16 -19.90
CA ASN A 645 1.51 -14.46 -18.71
C ASN A 645 0.33 -15.23 -18.11
N ARG A 646 0.52 -15.77 -16.91
CA ARG A 646 -0.43 -16.70 -16.29
C ARG A 646 -1.81 -16.07 -16.06
N LYS A 647 -1.87 -14.84 -15.58
CA LYS A 647 -3.14 -14.12 -15.36
C LYS A 647 -3.90 -13.84 -16.66
N THR A 648 -3.19 -13.55 -17.75
CA THR A 648 -3.80 -13.34 -19.07
C THR A 648 -4.28 -14.67 -19.66
N LYS A 649 -3.50 -15.76 -19.50
CA LYS A 649 -3.92 -17.12 -19.88
C LYS A 649 -5.18 -17.55 -19.12
N ALA A 650 -5.21 -17.29 -17.80
CA ALA A 650 -6.35 -17.59 -16.95
C ALA A 650 -7.63 -16.85 -17.43
N ALA A 651 -7.51 -15.55 -17.75
CA ALA A 651 -8.64 -14.79 -18.28
C ALA A 651 -9.18 -15.37 -19.59
N ALA A 652 -8.31 -15.87 -20.49
CA ALA A 652 -8.73 -16.54 -21.73
C ALA A 652 -9.44 -17.86 -21.43
N ILE A 653 -8.94 -18.68 -20.51
CA ILE A 653 -9.58 -19.93 -20.09
C ILE A 653 -10.94 -19.63 -19.43
N SER A 654 -11.03 -18.66 -18.55
CA SER A 654 -12.29 -18.25 -17.91
C SER A 654 -13.32 -17.71 -18.91
N PHE A 655 -12.88 -16.99 -19.94
CA PHE A 655 -13.75 -16.60 -21.05
C PHE A 655 -14.35 -17.83 -21.76
N LEU A 656 -13.53 -18.83 -22.05
CA LEU A 656 -13.96 -20.07 -22.69
C LEU A 656 -14.83 -20.93 -21.76
N ALA A 657 -14.54 -20.95 -20.47
CA ALA A 657 -15.34 -21.62 -19.43
C ALA A 657 -16.80 -21.15 -19.45
N LYS A 658 -17.02 -19.83 -19.60
CA LYS A 658 -18.35 -19.22 -19.66
C LYS A 658 -19.17 -19.58 -20.93
N LYS A 659 -18.51 -20.21 -21.92
CA LYS A 659 -19.23 -20.74 -23.08
C LYS A 659 -19.99 -22.02 -22.77
N GLY A 660 -19.56 -22.82 -21.80
CA GLY A 660 -20.18 -24.10 -21.49
C GLY A 660 -20.07 -25.12 -22.64
N ASP A 661 -19.11 -24.95 -23.55
CA ASP A 661 -18.95 -25.82 -24.71
C ASP A 661 -18.03 -27.00 -24.36
N ALA A 662 -18.54 -28.23 -24.52
CA ALA A 662 -17.83 -29.47 -24.21
C ALA A 662 -16.51 -29.66 -24.98
N LYS A 663 -16.32 -28.97 -26.11
CA LYS A 663 -15.06 -29.01 -26.87
C LYS A 663 -13.85 -28.53 -26.03
N TYR A 664 -14.07 -27.67 -25.00
CA TYR A 664 -13.01 -27.16 -24.14
C TYR A 664 -12.67 -28.05 -22.95
N LYS A 665 -13.36 -29.17 -22.75
CA LYS A 665 -13.12 -30.08 -21.64
C LYS A 665 -11.66 -30.48 -21.54
N ALA A 666 -11.01 -30.89 -22.65
CA ALA A 666 -9.60 -31.27 -22.66
C ALA A 666 -8.67 -30.10 -22.26
N LEU A 667 -9.03 -28.85 -22.62
CA LEU A 667 -8.27 -27.67 -22.21
C LEU A 667 -8.35 -27.49 -20.68
N PHE A 668 -9.53 -27.63 -20.09
CA PHE A 668 -9.72 -27.48 -18.65
C PHE A 668 -9.02 -28.61 -17.87
N GLU A 669 -9.18 -29.87 -18.29
CA GLU A 669 -8.52 -31.03 -17.68
C GLU A 669 -6.98 -30.90 -17.73
N LYS A 670 -6.42 -30.36 -18.80
CA LYS A 670 -4.98 -30.12 -18.92
C LYS A 670 -4.49 -29.05 -17.93
N ASN A 671 -5.27 -27.99 -17.70
CA ASN A 671 -4.84 -26.82 -16.96
C ASN A 671 -5.24 -26.82 -15.47
N ILE A 672 -6.05 -27.80 -15.00
CA ILE A 672 -6.44 -27.90 -13.58
C ILE A 672 -5.24 -28.17 -12.66
N SER A 673 -4.18 -28.78 -13.15
CA SER A 673 -2.95 -29.06 -12.43
C SER A 673 -1.83 -28.05 -12.72
N ASP A 674 -2.13 -26.91 -13.34
CA ASP A 674 -1.12 -25.88 -13.61
C ASP A 674 -0.54 -25.35 -12.29
N SER A 675 0.74 -24.98 -12.32
CA SER A 675 1.43 -24.37 -11.17
C SER A 675 0.88 -22.99 -10.78
N SER A 676 0.15 -22.32 -11.66
CA SER A 676 -0.54 -21.06 -11.41
C SER A 676 -1.88 -21.32 -10.74
N TYR A 677 -2.16 -20.64 -9.64
CA TYR A 677 -3.49 -20.66 -9.03
C TYR A 677 -4.55 -20.02 -9.93
N SER A 678 -4.20 -18.96 -10.66
CA SER A 678 -5.13 -18.30 -11.58
C SER A 678 -5.54 -19.21 -12.73
N VAL A 679 -4.58 -19.91 -13.33
CA VAL A 679 -4.86 -20.85 -14.44
C VAL A 679 -5.65 -22.06 -13.95
N ALA A 680 -5.28 -22.64 -12.81
CA ALA A 680 -5.99 -23.78 -12.23
C ALA A 680 -7.43 -23.41 -11.81
N GLY A 681 -7.63 -22.20 -11.25
CA GLY A 681 -8.94 -21.68 -10.88
C GLY A 681 -9.85 -21.54 -12.10
N ALA A 682 -9.37 -20.89 -13.15
CA ALA A 682 -10.13 -20.75 -14.41
C ALA A 682 -10.47 -22.10 -15.06
N ALA A 683 -9.56 -23.08 -14.95
CA ALA A 683 -9.83 -24.43 -15.45
C ALA A 683 -10.89 -25.16 -14.60
N LEU A 684 -10.87 -24.98 -13.28
CA LEU A 684 -11.87 -25.55 -12.38
C LEU A 684 -13.26 -24.91 -12.62
N GLU A 685 -13.33 -23.59 -12.86
CA GLU A 685 -14.56 -22.89 -13.30
C GLU A 685 -15.13 -23.53 -14.57
N GLY A 686 -14.26 -23.85 -15.55
CA GLY A 686 -14.68 -24.51 -16.78
C GLY A 686 -15.22 -25.94 -16.55
N LEU A 687 -14.59 -26.70 -15.68
CA LEU A 687 -15.07 -28.05 -15.31
C LEU A 687 -16.38 -27.96 -14.52
N GLN A 688 -16.55 -26.97 -13.67
CA GLN A 688 -17.81 -26.75 -12.94
C GLN A 688 -19.00 -26.55 -13.90
N ASN A 689 -18.78 -25.79 -14.97
CA ASN A 689 -19.82 -25.55 -15.97
C ASN A 689 -20.16 -26.76 -16.83
N LEU A 690 -19.24 -27.72 -17.00
CA LEU A 690 -19.43 -28.91 -17.83
C LEU A 690 -19.77 -30.18 -17.03
N GLU A 691 -19.12 -30.37 -15.88
CA GLU A 691 -19.19 -31.60 -15.07
C GLU A 691 -19.21 -31.22 -13.57
N PRO A 692 -20.30 -30.62 -13.03
CA PRO A 692 -20.35 -30.11 -11.65
C PRO A 692 -19.94 -31.13 -10.59
N ALA A 693 -20.37 -32.39 -10.72
CA ALA A 693 -20.00 -33.45 -9.77
C ALA A 693 -18.51 -33.73 -9.74
N LYS A 694 -17.84 -33.75 -10.90
CA LYS A 694 -16.39 -33.90 -11.00
C LYS A 694 -15.65 -32.68 -10.44
N ALA A 695 -16.12 -31.49 -10.76
CA ALA A 695 -15.55 -30.25 -10.25
C ALA A 695 -15.64 -30.18 -8.72
N TYR A 696 -16.74 -30.64 -8.13
CA TYR A 696 -16.90 -30.73 -6.69
C TYR A 696 -15.88 -31.68 -6.04
N GLU A 697 -15.67 -32.88 -6.60
CA GLU A 697 -14.63 -33.80 -6.13
C GLU A 697 -13.21 -33.19 -6.26
N LEU A 698 -12.92 -32.48 -7.34
CA LEU A 698 -11.68 -31.74 -7.51
C LEU A 698 -11.54 -30.60 -6.50
N ALA A 699 -12.60 -29.83 -6.26
CA ALA A 699 -12.60 -28.76 -5.25
C ALA A 699 -12.31 -29.31 -3.85
N LYS A 700 -12.90 -30.45 -3.46
CA LYS A 700 -12.55 -31.13 -2.19
C LYS A 700 -11.07 -31.54 -2.15
N LYS A 701 -10.56 -32.12 -3.25
CA LYS A 701 -9.14 -32.54 -3.36
C LYS A 701 -8.18 -31.37 -3.17
N TYR A 702 -8.48 -30.20 -3.76
CA TYR A 702 -7.62 -29.01 -3.68
C TYR A 702 -7.90 -28.15 -2.44
N SER A 703 -8.91 -28.45 -1.65
CA SER A 703 -9.37 -27.60 -0.54
C SER A 703 -8.30 -27.25 0.50
N SER A 704 -7.32 -28.11 0.72
CA SER A 704 -6.25 -27.89 1.69
C SER A 704 -5.14 -26.94 1.19
N ASP A 705 -4.93 -26.86 -0.13
CA ASP A 705 -3.80 -26.12 -0.72
C ASP A 705 -4.24 -24.90 -1.57
N ALA A 706 -5.52 -24.82 -1.94
CA ALA A 706 -6.01 -23.76 -2.82
C ALA A 706 -5.93 -22.37 -2.17
N LYS A 707 -5.23 -21.45 -2.85
CA LYS A 707 -5.11 -20.02 -2.52
C LYS A 707 -5.40 -19.18 -3.78
N GLY A 708 -5.55 -17.85 -3.59
CA GLY A 708 -5.84 -16.94 -4.70
C GLY A 708 -7.05 -17.39 -5.52
N ASP A 709 -7.03 -17.16 -6.83
CA ASP A 709 -8.17 -17.43 -7.73
C ASP A 709 -8.65 -18.90 -7.66
N LEU A 710 -7.74 -19.88 -7.47
CA LEU A 710 -8.17 -21.27 -7.25
C LEU A 710 -8.90 -21.42 -5.92
N GLY A 711 -8.44 -20.74 -4.87
CA GLY A 711 -9.09 -20.76 -3.56
C GLY A 711 -10.51 -20.22 -3.61
N ASP A 712 -10.73 -19.17 -4.37
CA ASP A 712 -12.04 -18.53 -4.54
C ASP A 712 -13.00 -19.45 -5.28
N VAL A 713 -12.58 -20.05 -6.39
CA VAL A 713 -13.38 -21.02 -7.14
C VAL A 713 -13.66 -22.28 -6.30
N VAL A 714 -12.69 -22.79 -5.56
CA VAL A 714 -12.87 -23.93 -4.63
C VAL A 714 -13.89 -23.58 -3.54
N ASN A 715 -13.82 -22.38 -2.96
CA ASN A 715 -14.77 -21.91 -1.96
C ASN A 715 -16.19 -21.83 -2.54
N GLU A 716 -16.32 -21.25 -3.72
CA GLU A 716 -17.61 -21.12 -4.41
C GLU A 716 -18.24 -22.50 -4.67
N ILE A 717 -17.46 -23.45 -5.24
CA ILE A 717 -17.95 -24.78 -5.55
C ILE A 717 -18.32 -25.55 -4.28
N ILE A 718 -17.48 -25.55 -3.26
CA ILE A 718 -17.74 -26.26 -2.00
C ILE A 718 -18.98 -25.69 -1.29
N MET A 719 -19.14 -24.37 -1.28
CA MET A 719 -20.32 -23.76 -0.68
C MET A 719 -21.60 -23.96 -1.52
N SER A 720 -21.50 -24.00 -2.86
CA SER A 720 -22.68 -24.17 -3.72
C SER A 720 -23.14 -25.62 -3.81
N GLU A 721 -22.21 -26.59 -3.87
CA GLU A 721 -22.49 -28.01 -4.10
C GLU A 721 -22.46 -28.87 -2.83
N GLY A 722 -21.90 -28.32 -1.73
CA GLY A 722 -21.71 -29.04 -0.47
C GLY A 722 -23.02 -29.65 0.06
N THR A 723 -22.90 -30.84 0.63
CA THR A 723 -23.97 -31.63 1.25
C THR A 723 -23.97 -31.46 2.78
N GLU A 724 -24.94 -32.05 3.47
CA GLU A 724 -24.97 -32.11 4.94
C GLU A 724 -23.66 -32.68 5.53
N ALA A 725 -23.08 -33.70 4.87
CA ALA A 725 -21.86 -34.36 5.33
C ALA A 725 -20.62 -33.46 5.24
N ASP A 726 -20.67 -32.38 4.46
CA ASP A 726 -19.54 -31.49 4.22
C ASP A 726 -19.56 -30.28 5.15
N PHE A 727 -20.46 -30.22 6.15
CA PHE A 727 -20.64 -29.05 6.98
C PHE A 727 -19.33 -28.53 7.60
N ASP A 728 -18.52 -29.41 8.20
CA ASP A 728 -17.27 -28.97 8.84
C ASP A 728 -16.23 -28.43 7.82
N LEU A 729 -16.21 -28.99 6.60
CA LEU A 729 -15.37 -28.50 5.51
C LEU A 729 -15.82 -27.09 5.06
N VAL A 730 -17.15 -26.94 4.80
CA VAL A 730 -17.72 -25.67 4.34
C VAL A 730 -17.56 -24.58 5.40
N ALA A 731 -17.91 -24.89 6.66
CA ALA A 731 -17.79 -23.98 7.78
C ALA A 731 -16.30 -23.58 8.02
N GLY A 732 -15.37 -24.56 7.98
CA GLY A 732 -13.95 -24.29 8.13
C GLY A 732 -13.37 -23.44 7.01
N ARG A 733 -13.86 -23.57 5.78
CA ARG A 733 -13.46 -22.72 4.64
C ARG A 733 -13.98 -21.30 4.83
N TYR A 734 -15.23 -21.14 5.21
CA TYR A 734 -15.80 -19.83 5.50
C TYR A 734 -15.07 -19.11 6.65
N ASP A 735 -14.74 -19.84 7.72
CA ASP A 735 -14.03 -19.25 8.87
C ASP A 735 -12.66 -18.70 8.49
N LYS A 736 -11.90 -19.48 7.70
CA LYS A 736 -10.54 -19.13 7.25
C LYS A 736 -10.48 -18.04 6.18
N MET A 737 -11.61 -17.61 5.61
CA MET A 737 -11.61 -16.48 4.68
C MET A 737 -11.16 -15.21 5.41
N PRO A 738 -10.24 -14.42 4.83
CA PRO A 738 -9.78 -13.18 5.43
C PRO A 738 -10.94 -12.16 5.54
N LEU A 739 -10.80 -11.18 6.44
CA LEU A 739 -11.74 -10.04 6.54
C LEU A 739 -11.67 -9.21 5.26
N SER A 740 -12.55 -9.51 4.30
CA SER A 740 -12.53 -8.92 2.96
C SER A 740 -13.94 -8.80 2.40
N GLN A 741 -14.07 -8.09 1.29
CA GLN A 741 -15.32 -8.01 0.54
C GLN A 741 -15.78 -9.38 0.01
N GLU A 742 -14.85 -10.28 -0.26
CA GLU A 742 -15.14 -11.66 -0.65
C GLU A 742 -15.82 -12.43 0.47
N LYS A 743 -15.38 -12.26 1.73
CA LYS A 743 -16.07 -12.88 2.87
C LYS A 743 -17.48 -12.34 3.06
N VAL A 744 -17.73 -11.08 2.71
CA VAL A 744 -19.09 -10.51 2.69
C VAL A 744 -19.96 -11.24 1.66
N GLY A 745 -19.49 -11.42 0.44
CA GLY A 745 -20.17 -12.23 -0.59
C GLY A 745 -20.30 -13.69 -0.18
N GLY A 746 -19.22 -14.28 0.34
CA GLY A 746 -19.16 -15.63 0.87
C GLY A 746 -20.17 -15.88 1.99
N SER A 747 -20.51 -14.86 2.81
CA SER A 747 -21.55 -14.97 3.85
C SER A 747 -22.92 -15.26 3.26
N ALA A 748 -23.27 -14.66 2.14
CA ALA A 748 -24.55 -14.92 1.45
C ALA A 748 -24.56 -16.34 0.84
N THR A 749 -23.44 -16.78 0.25
CA THR A 749 -23.30 -18.13 -0.31
C THR A 749 -23.32 -19.19 0.80
N PHE A 750 -22.65 -18.93 1.92
CA PHE A 750 -22.67 -19.82 3.08
C PHE A 750 -24.07 -19.89 3.70
N ALA A 751 -24.80 -18.78 3.82
CA ALA A 751 -26.20 -18.81 4.25
C ALA A 751 -27.07 -19.65 3.31
N ALA A 752 -26.87 -19.56 1.99
CA ALA A 752 -27.57 -20.39 1.02
C ALA A 752 -27.21 -21.89 1.14
N TYR A 753 -25.95 -22.22 1.46
CA TYR A 753 -25.59 -23.59 1.81
C TYR A 753 -26.32 -24.10 3.05
N LEU A 754 -26.41 -23.27 4.10
CA LEU A 754 -27.13 -23.62 5.33
C LEU A 754 -28.63 -23.92 5.10
N GLU A 755 -29.24 -23.40 4.01
CA GLU A 755 -30.59 -23.79 3.61
C GLU A 755 -30.70 -25.30 3.31
N LYS A 756 -29.61 -25.96 2.85
CA LYS A 756 -29.57 -27.41 2.54
C LYS A 756 -29.29 -28.26 3.78
N VAL A 757 -28.64 -27.71 4.82
CA VAL A 757 -28.27 -28.41 6.06
C VAL A 757 -29.48 -28.72 6.90
N GLN A 758 -29.73 -29.97 7.28
CA GLN A 758 -30.90 -30.42 8.06
C GLN A 758 -30.64 -30.32 9.57
N ASN A 759 -29.42 -30.53 10.01
CA ASN A 759 -29.02 -30.45 11.41
C ASN A 759 -29.12 -29.01 11.92
N ILE A 760 -30.10 -28.73 12.75
CA ILE A 760 -30.39 -27.37 13.28
C ILE A 760 -29.22 -26.84 14.13
N ALA A 761 -28.47 -27.70 14.83
CA ALA A 761 -27.28 -27.24 15.58
C ALA A 761 -26.19 -26.72 14.63
N ASN A 762 -25.97 -27.38 13.50
CA ASN A 762 -25.04 -26.93 12.44
C ASN A 762 -25.52 -25.64 11.80
N VAL A 763 -26.84 -25.52 11.53
CA VAL A 763 -27.40 -24.25 10.99
C VAL A 763 -27.16 -23.11 11.96
N LYS A 764 -27.42 -23.26 13.27
CA LYS A 764 -27.16 -22.24 14.29
C LYS A 764 -25.67 -21.90 14.39
N LYS A 765 -24.78 -22.90 14.38
CA LYS A 765 -23.32 -22.70 14.37
C LYS A 765 -22.89 -21.86 13.16
N GLY A 766 -23.41 -22.14 11.97
CA GLY A 766 -23.11 -21.37 10.76
C GLY A 766 -23.63 -19.92 10.84
N ILE A 767 -24.82 -19.70 11.42
CA ILE A 767 -25.34 -18.36 11.67
C ILE A 767 -24.45 -17.57 12.61
N ASP A 768 -23.99 -18.21 13.71
CA ASP A 768 -23.10 -17.58 14.68
C ASP A 768 -21.76 -17.15 14.05
N MET A 769 -21.24 -17.95 13.13
CA MET A 769 -20.02 -17.62 12.38
C MET A 769 -20.22 -16.37 11.50
N ILE A 770 -21.37 -16.27 10.80
CA ILE A 770 -21.70 -15.11 9.96
C ILE A 770 -21.87 -13.86 10.83
N ILE A 771 -22.57 -13.98 11.95
CA ILE A 771 -22.80 -12.87 12.91
C ILE A 771 -21.47 -12.45 13.56
N SER A 772 -20.64 -13.41 13.96
CA SER A 772 -19.31 -13.12 14.52
C SER A 772 -18.45 -12.34 13.53
N PHE A 773 -18.43 -12.74 12.25
CA PHE A 773 -17.75 -11.98 11.20
C PHE A 773 -18.28 -10.54 11.11
N ARG A 774 -19.62 -10.37 11.01
CA ARG A 774 -20.24 -9.04 10.95
C ARG A 774 -19.81 -8.17 12.15
N ASN A 775 -19.77 -8.74 13.35
CA ASN A 775 -19.42 -8.02 14.56
C ASN A 775 -17.94 -7.62 14.64
N LYS A 776 -17.06 -8.33 13.94
CA LYS A 776 -15.64 -7.95 13.75
C LYS A 776 -15.48 -6.80 12.77
N VAL A 777 -16.46 -6.53 11.91
CA VAL A 777 -16.43 -5.37 11.01
C VAL A 777 -16.64 -4.09 11.81
N PRO A 778 -15.74 -3.10 11.72
CA PRO A 778 -15.89 -1.81 12.41
C PRO A 778 -17.26 -1.17 12.11
N GLU A 779 -17.87 -0.55 13.10
CA GLU A 779 -19.25 -0.04 13.04
C GLU A 779 -19.49 0.87 11.84
N GLN A 780 -18.54 1.71 11.53
CA GLN A 780 -18.57 2.64 10.39
C GLN A 780 -18.72 1.95 9.02
N PHE A 781 -18.31 0.68 8.91
CA PHE A 781 -18.37 -0.11 7.67
C PHE A 781 -19.56 -1.08 7.63
N ARG A 782 -20.28 -1.26 8.75
CA ARG A 782 -21.42 -2.18 8.79
C ARG A 782 -22.54 -1.80 7.82
N GLY A 783 -22.72 -0.50 7.53
CA GLY A 783 -23.67 -0.03 6.54
C GLY A 783 -23.47 -0.62 5.13
N PHE A 784 -22.22 -0.99 4.78
CA PHE A 784 -21.91 -1.61 3.47
C PHE A 784 -22.08 -3.12 3.48
N VAL A 785 -21.78 -3.80 4.59
CA VAL A 785 -21.81 -5.26 4.66
C VAL A 785 -23.19 -5.80 5.07
N ASP A 786 -23.93 -5.06 5.90
CA ASP A 786 -25.21 -5.45 6.45
C ASP A 786 -26.28 -5.81 5.38
N PRO A 787 -26.42 -5.08 4.25
CA PRO A 787 -27.40 -5.46 3.24
C PRO A 787 -27.22 -6.88 2.71
N THR A 788 -25.96 -7.29 2.45
CA THR A 788 -25.62 -8.62 1.93
C THR A 788 -25.80 -9.69 3.02
N ILE A 789 -25.27 -9.47 4.21
CA ILE A 789 -25.32 -10.41 5.33
C ILE A 789 -26.76 -10.60 5.79
N LYS A 790 -27.50 -9.51 6.04
CA LYS A 790 -28.93 -9.56 6.43
C LYS A 790 -29.80 -10.19 5.34
N GLY A 791 -29.49 -9.89 4.07
CA GLY A 791 -30.19 -10.49 2.93
C GLY A 791 -30.05 -12.02 2.91
N GLY A 792 -28.84 -12.55 3.08
CA GLY A 792 -28.59 -13.99 3.17
C GLY A 792 -29.25 -14.64 4.39
N LEU A 793 -29.06 -14.07 5.57
CA LEU A 793 -29.64 -14.59 6.81
C LEU A 793 -31.17 -14.55 6.80
N ASN A 794 -31.81 -13.50 6.28
CA ASN A 794 -33.27 -13.42 6.15
C ASN A 794 -33.83 -14.48 5.20
N LYS A 795 -33.13 -14.81 4.12
CA LYS A 795 -33.47 -15.90 3.23
C LYS A 795 -33.41 -17.24 3.97
N LEU A 796 -32.31 -17.50 4.66
CA LEU A 796 -32.11 -18.71 5.47
C LEU A 796 -33.22 -18.85 6.53
N GLY A 797 -33.53 -17.78 7.27
CA GLY A 797 -34.62 -17.80 8.26
C GLY A 797 -35.95 -18.21 7.66
N LYS A 798 -36.35 -17.59 6.54
CA LYS A 798 -37.59 -17.94 5.82
C LYS A 798 -37.57 -19.39 5.34
N ALA A 799 -36.44 -19.91 4.88
CA ALA A 799 -36.35 -21.30 4.41
C ALA A 799 -36.42 -22.33 5.54
N LYS A 800 -35.89 -22.00 6.74
CA LYS A 800 -35.82 -22.89 7.90
C LYS A 800 -36.95 -22.71 8.91
N GLY A 801 -37.73 -21.64 8.80
CA GLY A 801 -38.89 -21.39 9.65
C GLY A 801 -38.61 -20.57 10.90
N LYS A 802 -39.67 -20.37 11.69
CA LYS A 802 -39.76 -19.38 12.75
C LYS A 802 -38.65 -19.48 13.82
N GLU A 803 -38.26 -20.71 14.20
CA GLU A 803 -37.17 -20.88 15.18
C GLU A 803 -35.85 -20.26 14.73
N ILE A 804 -35.49 -20.41 13.47
CA ILE A 804 -34.25 -19.87 12.91
C ILE A 804 -34.41 -18.37 12.64
N GLU A 805 -35.58 -17.89 12.23
CA GLU A 805 -35.82 -16.44 12.15
C GLU A 805 -35.60 -15.73 13.48
N ASP A 806 -36.18 -16.28 14.56
CA ASP A 806 -36.02 -15.71 15.91
C ASP A 806 -34.57 -15.78 16.41
N TYR A 807 -33.86 -16.87 16.09
CA TYR A 807 -32.46 -17.04 16.43
C TYR A 807 -31.56 -15.96 15.73
N ILE A 808 -31.76 -15.75 14.44
CA ILE A 808 -31.07 -14.72 13.66
C ILE A 808 -31.40 -13.34 14.23
N ALA A 809 -32.67 -13.03 14.51
CA ALA A 809 -33.11 -11.76 15.05
C ALA A 809 -32.49 -11.44 16.43
N ALA A 810 -32.30 -12.45 17.26
CA ALA A 810 -31.65 -12.32 18.55
C ALA A 810 -30.14 -12.02 18.41
N GLY A 811 -29.44 -12.71 17.51
CA GLY A 811 -28.00 -12.54 17.30
C GLY A 811 -27.62 -11.26 16.54
N MET A 812 -28.56 -10.69 15.78
CA MET A 812 -28.32 -9.47 14.98
C MET A 812 -28.58 -8.16 15.76
N LYS A 813 -29.05 -8.23 16.99
CA LYS A 813 -29.19 -7.08 17.89
C LYS A 813 -27.84 -6.64 18.39
#